data_12bf4aafc7fd2c61ed24555a25a4bed0
#
_entry.id   12bf4aafc7fd2c61ed24555a25a4bed0
#
_cell.length_a   1.000
_cell.length_b   1.000
_cell.length_c   1.000
_cell.angle_alpha   90.00
_cell.angle_beta   90.00
_cell.angle_gamma   90.00
#
_symmetry.space_group_name_H-M   'P 1'
#
loop_
_entity.id
_entity.type
_entity.pdbx_description
1 polymer ?
#
loop_
_entity_poly.entity_id
_entity_poly.type
_entity_poly.pdbx_seq_one_letter_code
_entity_poly.pdbx_strand_id
1 'polypeptide(L)'
;MVSTAFYLGKEKLRHSLGRPSRSDFVQLVIAEKPSVAQSIAKVIGADKREDGYLEGNGYIVSWCVGHLVELASPESYDEKYEKWRYEDLPILPSEWNYQIAEATRKQFGILKKLIEREDVTGLVEATDAGREGELIFRLVYDQAKCKKPFERLWISSMEDQAISDGFSHLKNGREYDDLYRAALCRERADWIVGMNATRLFSTLYGQTLNVGRVMTPTLAMIVQREAEIDGFKPEPIYRLSISCGGITALSDRFEKKQDAENILNVLKEQKAAQVTKIDPTDKQEKAPQLYSLTALQRDANRFLGFTAQQTLDYTQSLYEKKLVTYPRTDSRFLTEDMENMIPDLAGKMAAKFGYTRKMAVYPKQVINNSKVSDHHAIIPTVNVADAEFGELPSGEQKVLSLITARLLSALGNPAVRNEVDVEFTCADTVFRAKAKNIREKGWRDIQEWIMGGSAESTDSENDRKEKSENADMLACIATLTNGKSYPLQNPKMEEGKTTPKKHFTEDSLLSAMERAGADEMPDEVERKGIGTSATRAATIEKLVRIGFVERKGNKKTKYLLPTHKGVALITVMPEQIQSPSMTAEWEQKLLDVEKGAFRDAEFMNEIEGMITELVRTYKIIEDAEALMHPVLEEIGTCPCCGRHVVERQKGYSCENRQCNFVLWKQNRFFEALGKKMTKPVAIKLLSDGKVALKGCKSKKTGKTYDTTVIMTVDEKQRAVFELNFEKGADKYGKSKNKKD
;
A
#
# COMPACT_ATOMS: atom_id res chain seq x y z
N MET A 1 -50.91 -3.67 -14.81
CA MET A 1 -50.33 -3.90 -16.16
C MET A 1 -48.78 -3.77 -16.21
N VAL A 2 -48.08 -3.56 -15.13
CA VAL A 2 -46.60 -3.47 -15.10
C VAL A 2 -45.94 -4.80 -14.71
N SER A 3 -46.68 -5.71 -14.09
CA SER A 3 -46.18 -7.02 -13.64
C SER A 3 -46.04 -8.08 -14.73
N THR A 4 -46.77 -7.94 -15.85
CA THR A 4 -46.76 -8.94 -16.92
C THR A 4 -45.64 -8.73 -17.95
N ALA A 5 -45.12 -7.51 -18.07
CA ALA A 5 -44.01 -7.20 -18.97
C ALA A 5 -42.64 -7.70 -18.44
N PHE A 6 -42.50 -7.78 -17.12
CA PHE A 6 -41.28 -8.27 -16.50
C PHE A 6 -41.13 -9.80 -16.58
N TYR A 7 -42.26 -10.52 -16.65
CA TYR A 7 -42.26 -11.99 -16.81
C TYR A 7 -41.96 -12.42 -18.25
N LEU A 8 -42.46 -11.66 -19.23
CA LEU A 8 -42.19 -11.93 -20.65
C LEU A 8 -40.77 -11.61 -21.08
N GLY A 9 -40.11 -10.66 -20.41
CA GLY A 9 -38.68 -10.38 -20.61
C GLY A 9 -37.77 -11.51 -20.13
N LYS A 10 -38.12 -12.17 -19.01
CA LYS A 10 -37.35 -13.32 -18.50
C LYS A 10 -37.49 -14.58 -19.36
N GLU A 11 -38.64 -14.78 -20.00
CA GLU A 11 -38.81 -15.89 -20.97
C GLU A 11 -38.08 -15.64 -22.30
N LYS A 12 -38.00 -14.39 -22.77
CA LYS A 12 -37.23 -14.07 -24.00
C LYS A 12 -35.72 -14.17 -23.80
N LEU A 13 -35.18 -13.84 -22.62
CA LEU A 13 -33.77 -14.08 -22.32
C LEU A 13 -33.44 -15.58 -22.20
N ARG A 14 -34.38 -16.40 -21.75
CA ARG A 14 -34.22 -17.87 -21.76
C ARG A 14 -34.20 -18.49 -23.15
N HIS A 15 -34.72 -17.80 -24.18
CA HIS A 15 -34.76 -18.30 -25.56
C HIS A 15 -33.67 -17.75 -26.48
N SER A 16 -32.91 -16.73 -26.09
CA SER A 16 -31.80 -16.18 -26.92
C SER A 16 -30.44 -16.84 -26.71
N LEU A 17 -30.25 -17.54 -25.60
CA LEU A 17 -29.15 -18.49 -25.46
C LEU A 17 -29.57 -19.74 -26.23
N GLY A 18 -29.16 -19.84 -27.51
CA GLY A 18 -29.50 -20.95 -28.40
C GLY A 18 -29.29 -22.27 -27.68
N ARG A 19 -30.39 -22.97 -27.35
CA ARG A 19 -30.33 -24.32 -26.82
C ARG A 19 -29.66 -25.19 -27.88
N PRO A 20 -28.47 -25.80 -27.59
CA PRO A 20 -28.17 -27.05 -28.24
C PRO A 20 -29.23 -28.04 -27.73
N SER A 21 -29.79 -28.81 -28.63
CA SER A 21 -30.65 -29.94 -28.33
C SER A 21 -30.02 -30.72 -27.17
N ARG A 22 -30.83 -31.10 -26.18
CA ARG A 22 -30.42 -31.98 -25.06
C ARG A 22 -29.64 -33.18 -25.60
N SER A 23 -28.35 -33.10 -25.58
CA SER A 23 -27.44 -34.22 -25.78
C SER A 23 -26.20 -33.93 -24.93
N ASP A 24 -25.95 -34.76 -23.96
CA ASP A 24 -24.74 -35.31 -23.36
C ASP A 24 -23.47 -34.46 -23.19
N PHE A 25 -23.47 -33.14 -23.38
CA PHE A 25 -22.27 -32.31 -23.33
C PHE A 25 -22.36 -31.28 -22.20
N VAL A 26 -21.47 -31.40 -21.26
CA VAL A 26 -21.33 -30.47 -20.10
C VAL A 26 -20.07 -29.65 -20.26
N GLN A 27 -20.15 -28.35 -20.02
CA GLN A 27 -18.97 -27.46 -19.93
C GLN A 27 -18.60 -27.22 -18.47
N LEU A 28 -17.30 -27.35 -18.16
CA LEU A 28 -16.78 -27.07 -16.83
C LEU A 28 -16.21 -25.64 -16.79
N VAL A 29 -16.87 -24.76 -16.06
CA VAL A 29 -16.43 -23.38 -15.81
C VAL A 29 -15.55 -23.38 -14.56
N ILE A 30 -14.32 -22.85 -14.65
CA ILE A 30 -13.39 -22.73 -13.53
C ILE A 30 -13.13 -21.25 -13.24
N ALA A 31 -13.68 -20.78 -12.12
CA ALA A 31 -13.47 -19.41 -11.62
C ALA A 31 -12.26 -19.34 -10.67
N GLU A 32 -11.74 -18.13 -10.41
CA GLU A 32 -10.63 -17.94 -9.48
C GLU A 32 -11.05 -18.12 -8.02
N LYS A 33 -12.30 -17.74 -7.67
CA LYS A 33 -12.81 -17.71 -6.29
C LYS A 33 -14.23 -18.26 -6.18
N PRO A 34 -14.62 -18.78 -5.00
CA PRO A 34 -15.97 -19.29 -4.76
C PRO A 34 -17.08 -18.26 -5.02
N SER A 35 -16.87 -17.00 -4.63
CA SER A 35 -17.84 -15.92 -4.81
C SER A 35 -18.10 -15.60 -6.29
N VAL A 36 -17.05 -15.59 -7.10
CA VAL A 36 -17.10 -15.42 -8.54
C VAL A 36 -17.86 -16.59 -9.19
N ALA A 37 -17.51 -17.81 -8.81
CA ALA A 37 -18.20 -19.03 -9.29
C ALA A 37 -19.70 -18.99 -9.01
N GLN A 38 -20.12 -18.59 -7.82
CA GLN A 38 -21.54 -18.48 -7.45
C GLN A 38 -22.25 -17.40 -8.29
N SER A 39 -21.58 -16.27 -8.57
CA SER A 39 -22.14 -15.21 -9.41
C SER A 39 -22.34 -15.69 -10.85
N ILE A 40 -21.36 -16.38 -11.41
CA ILE A 40 -21.44 -16.97 -12.75
C ILE A 40 -22.53 -18.05 -12.78
N ALA A 41 -22.52 -18.99 -11.85
CA ALA A 41 -23.47 -20.09 -11.78
C ALA A 41 -24.93 -19.60 -11.75
N LYS A 42 -25.22 -18.55 -10.99
CA LYS A 42 -26.54 -17.92 -10.93
C LYS A 42 -27.01 -17.42 -12.30
N VAL A 43 -26.10 -16.79 -13.07
CA VAL A 43 -26.44 -16.20 -14.37
C VAL A 43 -26.67 -17.27 -15.42
N ILE A 44 -25.82 -18.32 -15.45
CA ILE A 44 -25.93 -19.39 -16.44
C ILE A 44 -26.91 -20.52 -16.04
N GLY A 45 -27.46 -20.46 -14.81
CA GLY A 45 -28.51 -21.39 -14.35
C GLY A 45 -27.93 -22.72 -13.81
N ALA A 46 -26.74 -22.71 -13.24
CA ALA A 46 -26.14 -23.85 -12.54
C ALA A 46 -26.49 -23.79 -11.05
N ASP A 47 -27.73 -24.18 -10.68
CA ASP A 47 -28.30 -23.91 -9.35
C ASP A 47 -28.06 -25.01 -8.33
N LYS A 48 -27.77 -26.25 -8.76
CA LYS A 48 -27.57 -27.38 -7.85
C LYS A 48 -26.21 -27.31 -7.19
N ARG A 49 -26.19 -27.12 -5.87
CA ARG A 49 -24.99 -27.03 -5.09
C ARG A 49 -24.46 -28.41 -4.67
N GLU A 50 -23.18 -28.62 -4.92
CA GLU A 50 -22.43 -29.83 -4.54
C GLU A 50 -21.17 -29.45 -3.73
N ASP A 51 -20.40 -30.45 -3.25
CA ASP A 51 -19.14 -30.17 -2.52
C ASP A 51 -18.06 -29.66 -3.49
N GLY A 52 -17.80 -28.35 -3.45
CA GLY A 52 -16.77 -27.67 -4.25
C GLY A 52 -17.20 -27.28 -5.67
N TYR A 53 -18.48 -27.38 -6.04
CA TYR A 53 -18.99 -26.91 -7.34
C TYR A 53 -20.51 -26.70 -7.32
N LEU A 54 -21.03 -26.10 -8.39
CA LEU A 54 -22.46 -25.99 -8.71
C LEU A 54 -22.70 -26.63 -10.08
N GLU A 55 -23.87 -27.24 -10.28
CA GLU A 55 -24.20 -27.94 -11.52
C GLU A 55 -25.62 -27.60 -11.99
N GLY A 56 -25.82 -27.44 -13.26
CA GLY A 56 -27.13 -27.20 -13.88
C GLY A 56 -27.05 -26.63 -15.29
N ASN A 57 -28.10 -26.70 -16.03
CA ASN A 57 -28.25 -26.12 -17.39
C ASN A 57 -27.09 -26.47 -18.37
N GLY A 58 -26.47 -27.67 -18.25
CA GLY A 58 -25.36 -28.08 -19.10
C GLY A 58 -24.00 -27.52 -18.67
N TYR A 59 -23.92 -26.93 -17.49
CA TYR A 59 -22.69 -26.39 -16.92
C TYR A 59 -22.39 -27.01 -15.55
N ILE A 60 -21.10 -27.16 -15.27
CA ILE A 60 -20.54 -27.33 -13.95
C ILE A 60 -19.70 -26.10 -13.66
N VAL A 61 -19.92 -25.42 -12.55
CA VAL A 61 -19.14 -24.25 -12.15
C VAL A 61 -18.38 -24.57 -10.87
N SER A 62 -17.07 -24.63 -10.98
CA SER A 62 -16.16 -24.81 -9.86
C SER A 62 -15.19 -23.65 -9.77
N TRP A 63 -14.25 -23.69 -8.81
CA TRP A 63 -13.37 -22.57 -8.52
C TRP A 63 -12.00 -23.01 -8.03
N CYS A 64 -11.04 -22.13 -8.21
CA CYS A 64 -9.80 -22.10 -7.46
C CYS A 64 -9.99 -21.36 -6.12
N VAL A 65 -8.97 -21.30 -5.29
CA VAL A 65 -8.91 -20.45 -4.09
C VAL A 65 -7.60 -19.63 -4.13
N GLY A 66 -7.33 -19.02 -5.27
CA GLY A 66 -6.03 -18.52 -5.69
C GLY A 66 -5.20 -19.66 -6.31
N HIS A 67 -3.88 -19.60 -6.19
CA HIS A 67 -3.01 -20.66 -6.70
C HIS A 67 -3.25 -22.00 -6.01
N LEU A 68 -3.60 -23.03 -6.76
CA LEU A 68 -3.68 -24.42 -6.31
C LEU A 68 -2.41 -25.18 -6.61
N VAL A 69 -1.65 -24.72 -7.58
CA VAL A 69 -0.40 -25.29 -8.06
C VAL A 69 0.66 -24.19 -7.97
N GLU A 70 1.84 -24.55 -7.52
CA GLU A 70 2.98 -23.66 -7.29
C GLU A 70 4.28 -24.30 -7.75
N LEU A 71 5.31 -23.50 -8.02
CA LEU A 71 6.65 -24.01 -8.28
C LEU A 71 7.17 -24.82 -7.10
N ALA A 72 7.72 -25.97 -7.37
CA ALA A 72 8.28 -26.83 -6.35
C ALA A 72 9.50 -26.19 -5.70
N SER A 73 9.74 -26.54 -4.45
CA SER A 73 10.91 -26.09 -3.70
C SER A 73 12.22 -26.74 -4.25
N PRO A 74 13.39 -26.13 -4.02
CA PRO A 74 14.66 -26.61 -4.55
C PRO A 74 14.99 -28.06 -4.21
N GLU A 75 14.65 -28.52 -3.02
CA GLU A 75 14.86 -29.89 -2.57
C GLU A 75 14.08 -30.94 -3.38
N SER A 76 13.06 -30.55 -4.14
CA SER A 76 12.35 -31.42 -5.07
C SER A 76 13.16 -31.75 -6.33
N TYR A 77 14.17 -30.94 -6.64
CA TYR A 77 15.08 -31.17 -7.75
C TYR A 77 16.30 -32.00 -7.35
N ASP A 78 16.84 -31.76 -6.14
CA ASP A 78 17.96 -32.52 -5.58
C ASP A 78 17.95 -32.33 -4.03
N GLU A 79 18.04 -33.43 -3.28
CA GLU A 79 18.07 -33.42 -1.80
C GLU A 79 19.22 -32.56 -1.22
N LYS A 80 20.33 -32.39 -1.97
CA LYS A 80 21.41 -31.49 -1.54
C LYS A 80 20.95 -30.08 -1.26
N TYR A 81 19.89 -29.60 -1.95
CA TYR A 81 19.35 -28.26 -1.80
C TYR A 81 18.51 -28.06 -0.53
N GLU A 82 18.27 -29.10 0.28
CA GLU A 82 17.64 -28.94 1.61
C GLU A 82 18.47 -28.03 2.53
N LYS A 83 19.80 -28.18 2.47
CA LYS A 83 20.73 -27.32 3.18
C LYS A 83 21.23 -26.20 2.29
N TRP A 84 21.22 -24.99 2.81
CA TRP A 84 21.72 -23.84 2.06
C TRP A 84 23.25 -23.81 2.12
N ARG A 85 23.88 -23.97 0.98
CA ARG A 85 25.33 -23.95 0.81
C ARG A 85 25.69 -23.09 -0.39
N TYR A 86 26.81 -22.37 -0.31
CA TYR A 86 27.31 -21.53 -1.38
C TYR A 86 27.68 -22.35 -2.62
N GLU A 87 28.26 -23.52 -2.43
CA GLU A 87 28.78 -24.41 -3.48
C GLU A 87 27.67 -24.99 -4.36
N ASP A 88 26.43 -24.96 -3.88
CA ASP A 88 25.24 -25.47 -4.59
C ASP A 88 24.58 -24.39 -5.50
N LEU A 89 25.15 -23.17 -5.55
CA LEU A 89 24.59 -22.05 -6.32
C LEU A 89 25.34 -21.83 -7.64
N PRO A 90 24.67 -21.38 -8.71
CA PRO A 90 23.23 -21.11 -8.78
C PRO A 90 22.39 -22.37 -9.00
N ILE A 91 21.15 -22.38 -8.45
CA ILE A 91 20.13 -23.41 -8.72
C ILE A 91 19.34 -22.96 -9.95
N LEU A 92 19.54 -23.66 -11.07
CA LEU A 92 18.90 -23.38 -12.35
C LEU A 92 18.27 -24.67 -12.89
N PRO A 93 16.95 -24.88 -12.68
CA PRO A 93 16.28 -26.09 -13.14
C PRO A 93 16.24 -26.16 -14.68
N SER A 94 16.67 -27.27 -15.27
CA SER A 94 16.50 -27.55 -16.69
C SER A 94 15.05 -27.89 -17.05
N GLU A 95 14.32 -28.47 -16.12
CA GLU A 95 12.90 -28.77 -16.21
C GLU A 95 12.19 -28.21 -14.97
N TRP A 96 11.03 -27.60 -15.17
CA TRP A 96 10.29 -26.96 -14.08
C TRP A 96 9.32 -27.95 -13.45
N ASN A 97 9.48 -28.20 -12.16
CA ASN A 97 8.60 -29.01 -11.35
C ASN A 97 7.53 -28.15 -10.68
N TYR A 98 6.29 -28.58 -10.79
CA TYR A 98 5.15 -27.97 -10.12
C TYR A 98 4.54 -28.94 -9.12
N GLN A 99 4.08 -28.40 -8.01
CA GLN A 99 3.44 -29.17 -6.93
C GLN A 99 2.09 -28.58 -6.57
N ILE A 100 1.21 -29.44 -6.04
CA ILE A 100 -0.08 -29.00 -5.51
C ILE A 100 0.16 -28.43 -4.12
N ALA A 101 -0.26 -27.19 -3.89
CA ALA A 101 -0.18 -26.56 -2.58
C ALA A 101 -0.98 -27.36 -1.54
N GLU A 102 -0.38 -27.68 -0.40
CA GLU A 102 -0.99 -28.57 0.58
C GLU A 102 -2.32 -28.07 1.13
N ALA A 103 -2.40 -26.75 1.39
CA ALA A 103 -3.60 -26.09 1.89
C ALA A 103 -4.80 -26.20 0.93
N THR A 104 -4.56 -26.35 -0.36
CA THR A 104 -5.59 -26.35 -1.41
C THR A 104 -5.80 -27.70 -2.08
N ARG A 105 -5.11 -28.74 -1.60
CA ARG A 105 -5.14 -30.11 -2.16
C ARG A 105 -6.56 -30.67 -2.33
N LYS A 106 -7.47 -30.40 -1.37
CA LYS A 106 -8.86 -30.84 -1.47
C LYS A 106 -9.53 -30.25 -2.71
N GLN A 107 -9.42 -28.95 -2.91
CA GLN A 107 -10.06 -28.24 -4.03
C GLN A 107 -9.46 -28.67 -5.38
N PHE A 108 -8.14 -28.82 -5.45
CA PHE A 108 -7.49 -29.39 -6.64
C PHE A 108 -8.03 -30.79 -6.96
N GLY A 109 -8.20 -31.65 -5.95
CA GLY A 109 -8.76 -32.99 -6.12
C GLY A 109 -10.18 -32.98 -6.67
N ILE A 110 -11.00 -32.00 -6.27
CA ILE A 110 -12.37 -31.82 -6.81
C ILE A 110 -12.27 -31.41 -8.28
N LEU A 111 -11.50 -30.36 -8.61
CA LEU A 111 -11.33 -29.89 -9.99
C LEU A 111 -10.81 -31.01 -10.89
N LYS A 112 -9.82 -31.78 -10.46
CA LYS A 112 -9.28 -32.89 -11.23
C LYS A 112 -10.35 -33.93 -11.55
N LYS A 113 -11.16 -34.34 -10.58
CA LYS A 113 -12.28 -35.28 -10.77
C LYS A 113 -13.31 -34.73 -11.75
N LEU A 114 -13.64 -33.43 -11.70
CA LEU A 114 -14.57 -32.79 -12.61
C LEU A 114 -14.00 -32.72 -14.03
N ILE A 115 -12.72 -32.41 -14.18
CA ILE A 115 -12.01 -32.40 -15.47
C ILE A 115 -12.00 -33.79 -16.11
N GLU A 116 -11.85 -34.86 -15.30
CA GLU A 116 -11.78 -36.24 -15.75
C GLU A 116 -13.18 -36.85 -16.07
N ARG A 117 -14.29 -36.17 -15.75
CA ARG A 117 -15.65 -36.67 -16.09
C ARG A 117 -15.80 -36.85 -17.61
N GLU A 118 -16.38 -37.95 -18.01
CA GLU A 118 -16.60 -38.30 -19.44
C GLU A 118 -17.60 -37.37 -20.12
N ASP A 119 -18.62 -36.90 -19.40
CA ASP A 119 -19.64 -35.97 -19.89
C ASP A 119 -19.14 -34.53 -20.02
N VAL A 120 -18.02 -34.15 -19.38
CA VAL A 120 -17.39 -32.84 -19.57
C VAL A 120 -16.59 -32.85 -20.85
N THR A 121 -17.04 -32.07 -21.84
CA THR A 121 -16.42 -32.03 -23.18
C THR A 121 -15.50 -30.84 -23.42
N GLY A 122 -15.64 -29.79 -22.65
CA GLY A 122 -14.84 -28.57 -22.74
C GLY A 122 -14.80 -27.82 -21.41
N LEU A 123 -13.85 -26.91 -21.30
CA LEU A 123 -13.70 -26.05 -20.14
C LEU A 123 -13.95 -24.58 -20.54
N VAL A 124 -14.43 -23.79 -19.57
CA VAL A 124 -14.44 -22.33 -19.67
C VAL A 124 -13.55 -21.78 -18.56
N GLU A 125 -12.48 -21.16 -18.96
CA GLU A 125 -11.60 -20.41 -18.07
C GLU A 125 -12.29 -19.10 -17.69
N ALA A 126 -12.63 -18.98 -16.41
CA ALA A 126 -13.34 -17.83 -15.82
C ALA A 126 -12.59 -17.26 -14.60
N THR A 127 -11.27 -17.42 -14.60
CA THR A 127 -10.38 -16.71 -13.67
C THR A 127 -10.28 -15.23 -14.02
N ASP A 128 -9.76 -14.42 -13.11
CA ASP A 128 -9.65 -12.97 -13.32
C ASP A 128 -8.93 -12.67 -14.66
N ALA A 129 -9.39 -11.67 -15.39
CA ALA A 129 -8.81 -11.30 -16.68
C ALA A 129 -7.46 -10.63 -16.49
N GLY A 130 -6.37 -11.35 -16.83
CA GLY A 130 -5.00 -10.90 -16.65
C GLY A 130 -4.01 -12.05 -16.54
N ARG A 131 -2.71 -11.74 -16.53
CA ARG A 131 -1.60 -12.73 -16.46
C ARG A 131 -1.76 -13.71 -15.30
N GLU A 132 -2.15 -13.20 -14.11
CA GLU A 132 -2.26 -14.02 -12.90
C GLU A 132 -3.39 -15.04 -13.01
N GLY A 133 -4.57 -14.61 -13.49
CA GLY A 133 -5.70 -15.50 -13.68
C GLY A 133 -5.43 -16.59 -14.71
N GLU A 134 -4.78 -16.20 -15.83
CA GLU A 134 -4.33 -17.16 -16.86
C GLU A 134 -3.37 -18.20 -16.28
N LEU A 135 -2.39 -17.75 -15.47
CA LEU A 135 -1.44 -18.65 -14.80
C LEU A 135 -2.15 -19.64 -13.86
N ILE A 136 -3.08 -19.15 -13.02
CA ILE A 136 -3.84 -19.99 -12.08
C ILE A 136 -4.58 -21.09 -12.82
N PHE A 137 -5.32 -20.75 -13.87
CA PHE A 137 -6.09 -21.74 -14.63
C PHE A 137 -5.17 -22.74 -15.36
N ARG A 138 -4.17 -22.25 -16.10
CA ARG A 138 -3.30 -23.10 -16.92
C ARG A 138 -2.48 -24.07 -16.08
N LEU A 139 -1.97 -23.66 -14.91
CA LEU A 139 -1.27 -24.55 -14.01
C LEU A 139 -2.18 -25.69 -13.50
N VAL A 140 -3.45 -25.41 -13.23
CA VAL A 140 -4.44 -26.45 -12.86
C VAL A 140 -4.71 -27.38 -14.04
N TYR A 141 -4.91 -26.80 -15.23
CA TYR A 141 -5.15 -27.53 -16.47
C TYR A 141 -4.00 -28.50 -16.79
N ASP A 142 -2.75 -28.01 -16.72
CA ASP A 142 -1.54 -28.79 -17.02
C ASP A 142 -1.29 -29.85 -15.93
N GLN A 143 -1.44 -29.49 -14.64
CA GLN A 143 -1.23 -30.42 -13.52
C GLN A 143 -2.30 -31.53 -13.46
N ALA A 144 -3.52 -31.24 -13.94
CA ALA A 144 -4.56 -32.23 -14.14
C ALA A 144 -4.36 -33.08 -15.41
N LYS A 145 -3.33 -32.76 -16.24
CA LYS A 145 -3.04 -33.39 -17.54
C LYS A 145 -4.27 -33.35 -18.48
N CYS A 146 -5.02 -32.24 -18.43
CA CYS A 146 -6.20 -32.06 -19.25
C CYS A 146 -5.82 -31.90 -20.73
N LYS A 147 -6.62 -32.48 -21.62
CA LYS A 147 -6.47 -32.34 -23.08
C LYS A 147 -7.75 -31.84 -23.75
N LYS A 148 -8.76 -31.53 -22.96
CA LYS A 148 -10.05 -31.04 -23.47
C LYS A 148 -9.89 -29.61 -23.98
N PRO A 149 -10.64 -29.17 -24.98
CA PRO A 149 -10.62 -27.79 -25.45
C PRO A 149 -11.13 -26.86 -24.33
N PHE A 150 -10.67 -25.62 -24.35
CA PHE A 150 -11.14 -24.61 -23.44
C PHE A 150 -11.30 -23.24 -24.10
N GLU A 151 -12.24 -22.48 -23.59
CA GLU A 151 -12.57 -21.11 -24.01
C GLU A 151 -12.33 -20.15 -22.84
N ARG A 152 -12.09 -18.88 -23.15
CA ARG A 152 -11.78 -17.84 -22.17
C ARG A 152 -12.95 -16.88 -22.00
N LEU A 153 -13.44 -16.75 -20.76
CA LEU A 153 -14.34 -15.69 -20.35
C LEU A 153 -13.50 -14.47 -19.89
N TRP A 154 -13.59 -13.38 -20.64
CA TRP A 154 -12.87 -12.15 -20.34
C TRP A 154 -13.84 -11.03 -19.97
N ILE A 155 -13.99 -10.73 -18.68
CA ILE A 155 -14.92 -9.74 -18.15
C ILE A 155 -14.28 -8.86 -17.08
N SER A 156 -14.67 -7.59 -17.04
CA SER A 156 -14.17 -6.60 -16.07
C SER A 156 -15.16 -6.29 -14.94
N SER A 157 -16.36 -6.86 -14.98
CA SER A 157 -17.41 -6.68 -13.97
C SER A 157 -18.12 -8.00 -13.67
N MET A 158 -18.59 -8.16 -12.43
CA MET A 158 -19.41 -9.31 -12.00
C MET A 158 -20.91 -9.02 -12.04
N GLU A 159 -21.33 -7.96 -12.70
CA GLU A 159 -22.76 -7.70 -12.94
C GLU A 159 -23.36 -8.79 -13.82
N ASP A 160 -24.63 -9.12 -13.57
CA ASP A 160 -25.31 -10.23 -14.25
C ASP A 160 -25.32 -10.04 -15.80
N GLN A 161 -25.44 -8.79 -16.27
CA GLN A 161 -25.36 -8.47 -17.70
C GLN A 161 -23.97 -8.70 -18.27
N ALA A 162 -22.91 -8.24 -17.59
CA ALA A 162 -21.53 -8.42 -18.04
C ALA A 162 -21.14 -9.90 -18.14
N ILE A 163 -21.60 -10.73 -17.19
CA ILE A 163 -21.41 -12.17 -17.24
C ILE A 163 -22.13 -12.77 -18.45
N SER A 164 -23.41 -12.40 -18.67
CA SER A 164 -24.23 -12.91 -19.82
C SER A 164 -23.59 -12.54 -21.15
N ASP A 165 -23.15 -11.29 -21.30
CA ASP A 165 -22.51 -10.81 -22.52
C ASP A 165 -21.16 -11.51 -22.74
N GLY A 166 -20.38 -11.72 -21.67
CA GLY A 166 -19.13 -12.47 -21.72
C GLY A 166 -19.29 -13.91 -22.20
N PHE A 167 -20.31 -14.62 -21.69
CA PHE A 167 -20.63 -15.99 -22.17
C PHE A 167 -21.12 -16.04 -23.63
N SER A 168 -21.62 -14.93 -24.13
CA SER A 168 -22.01 -14.81 -25.56
C SER A 168 -20.80 -14.53 -26.46
N HIS A 169 -19.64 -14.16 -25.88
CA HIS A 169 -18.43 -13.76 -26.61
C HIS A 169 -17.18 -14.49 -26.09
N LEU A 170 -17.34 -15.78 -25.73
CA LEU A 170 -16.19 -16.61 -25.33
C LEU A 170 -15.18 -16.68 -26.49
N LYS A 171 -13.89 -16.61 -26.13
CA LYS A 171 -12.78 -16.70 -27.07
C LYS A 171 -12.06 -18.03 -26.92
N ASN A 172 -11.39 -18.46 -27.98
CA ASN A 172 -10.55 -19.63 -27.88
C ASN A 172 -9.41 -19.39 -26.85
N GLY A 173 -9.29 -20.26 -25.86
CA GLY A 173 -8.29 -20.10 -24.80
C GLY A 173 -6.84 -20.09 -25.32
N ARG A 174 -6.57 -20.67 -26.51
CA ARG A 174 -5.23 -20.63 -27.12
C ARG A 174 -4.82 -19.24 -27.64
N GLU A 175 -5.74 -18.33 -27.81
CA GLU A 175 -5.43 -16.94 -28.16
C GLU A 175 -4.66 -16.23 -27.02
N TYR A 176 -4.66 -16.79 -25.80
CA TYR A 176 -3.98 -16.29 -24.63
C TYR A 176 -2.67 -17.03 -24.28
N ASP A 177 -2.14 -17.86 -25.20
CA ASP A 177 -0.92 -18.63 -24.97
C ASP A 177 0.31 -17.73 -24.73
N ASP A 178 0.41 -16.56 -25.36
CA ASP A 178 1.49 -15.60 -25.14
C ASP A 178 1.38 -14.92 -23.77
N LEU A 179 0.16 -14.62 -23.33
CA LEU A 179 -0.13 -14.12 -21.99
C LEU A 179 0.31 -15.14 -20.92
N TYR A 180 -0.02 -16.42 -21.12
CA TYR A 180 0.44 -17.52 -20.25
C TYR A 180 1.97 -17.65 -20.24
N ARG A 181 2.63 -17.56 -21.39
CA ARG A 181 4.12 -17.58 -21.48
C ARG A 181 4.75 -16.44 -20.69
N ALA A 182 4.21 -15.23 -20.82
CA ALA A 182 4.68 -14.08 -20.04
C ALA A 182 4.49 -14.28 -18.53
N ALA A 183 3.37 -14.88 -18.11
CA ALA A 183 3.12 -15.21 -16.72
C ALA A 183 4.08 -16.26 -16.16
N LEU A 184 4.36 -17.34 -16.92
CA LEU A 184 5.36 -18.36 -16.57
C LEU A 184 6.77 -17.78 -16.47
N CYS A 185 7.17 -16.95 -17.43
CA CYS A 185 8.47 -16.28 -17.40
C CYS A 185 8.62 -15.46 -16.12
N ARG A 186 7.60 -14.70 -15.75
CA ARG A 186 7.61 -13.90 -14.52
C ARG A 186 7.75 -14.77 -13.28
N GLU A 187 6.93 -15.82 -13.14
CA GLU A 187 6.95 -16.73 -12.00
C GLU A 187 8.33 -17.40 -11.83
N ARG A 188 8.89 -17.93 -12.95
CA ARG A 188 10.18 -18.60 -12.99
C ARG A 188 11.33 -17.65 -12.69
N ALA A 189 11.33 -16.46 -13.29
CA ALA A 189 12.33 -15.42 -13.02
C ALA A 189 12.31 -14.97 -11.55
N ASP A 190 11.13 -14.74 -10.98
CA ASP A 190 10.98 -14.38 -9.57
C ASP A 190 11.47 -15.53 -8.65
N TRP A 191 11.25 -16.79 -9.03
CA TRP A 191 11.78 -17.95 -8.31
C TRP A 191 13.32 -18.02 -8.40
N ILE A 192 13.90 -17.93 -9.61
CA ILE A 192 15.37 -17.96 -9.82
C ILE A 192 16.05 -16.88 -8.99
N VAL A 193 15.60 -15.65 -9.11
CA VAL A 193 16.22 -14.50 -8.43
C VAL A 193 16.00 -14.60 -6.92
N GLY A 194 14.76 -14.81 -6.51
CA GLY A 194 14.40 -14.89 -5.09
C GLY A 194 15.12 -16.02 -4.36
N MET A 195 15.20 -17.19 -4.98
CA MET A 195 15.83 -18.37 -4.40
C MET A 195 17.35 -18.22 -4.33
N ASN A 196 17.99 -17.95 -5.45
CA ASN A 196 19.44 -17.90 -5.53
C ASN A 196 20.02 -16.72 -4.75
N ALA A 197 19.50 -15.51 -4.93
CA ALA A 197 20.00 -14.35 -4.20
C ALA A 197 19.72 -14.44 -2.70
N THR A 198 18.55 -14.93 -2.28
CA THR A 198 18.27 -15.16 -0.86
C THR A 198 19.27 -16.13 -0.25
N ARG A 199 19.55 -17.27 -0.90
CA ARG A 199 20.52 -18.26 -0.41
C ARG A 199 21.94 -17.72 -0.41
N LEU A 200 22.34 -17.05 -1.50
CA LEU A 200 23.67 -16.45 -1.62
C LEU A 200 23.96 -15.52 -0.44
N PHE A 201 23.14 -14.50 -0.25
CA PHE A 201 23.39 -13.51 0.81
C PHE A 201 23.18 -14.10 2.20
N SER A 202 22.22 -15.01 2.37
CA SER A 202 21.99 -15.63 3.68
C SER A 202 23.14 -16.54 4.11
N THR A 203 23.75 -17.29 3.20
CA THR A 203 24.89 -18.16 3.49
C THR A 203 26.16 -17.36 3.76
N LEU A 204 26.41 -16.32 2.96
CA LEU A 204 27.59 -15.48 3.11
C LEU A 204 27.59 -14.66 4.41
N TYR A 205 26.40 -14.20 4.85
CA TYR A 205 26.28 -13.32 6.03
C TYR A 205 25.67 -13.98 7.27
N GLY A 206 25.44 -15.29 7.26
CA GLY A 206 25.03 -16.08 8.41
C GLY A 206 23.65 -15.73 9.00
N GLN A 207 22.79 -15.03 8.26
CA GLN A 207 21.40 -14.73 8.66
C GLN A 207 20.46 -14.72 7.46
N THR A 208 19.17 -14.97 7.69
CA THR A 208 18.17 -14.97 6.59
C THR A 208 17.99 -13.57 6.01
N LEU A 209 18.43 -13.38 4.78
CA LEU A 209 18.35 -12.15 4.00
C LEU A 209 17.48 -12.39 2.76
N ASN A 210 16.17 -12.16 2.90
CA ASN A 210 15.22 -12.35 1.81
C ASN A 210 15.44 -11.30 0.71
N VAL A 211 15.63 -11.77 -0.51
CA VAL A 211 15.78 -10.95 -1.72
C VAL A 211 14.58 -11.17 -2.64
N GLY A 212 14.20 -10.16 -3.38
CA GLY A 212 13.14 -10.27 -4.38
C GLY A 212 13.12 -9.06 -5.31
N ARG A 213 12.80 -9.32 -6.57
CA ARG A 213 12.88 -8.36 -7.67
C ARG A 213 12.14 -7.03 -7.42
N VAL A 214 10.97 -7.07 -6.82
CA VAL A 214 10.19 -5.86 -6.46
C VAL A 214 10.50 -5.40 -5.04
N MET A 215 10.67 -6.36 -4.13
CA MET A 215 10.85 -6.10 -2.71
C MET A 215 12.17 -5.38 -2.40
N THR A 216 13.27 -5.81 -3.02
CA THR A 216 14.60 -5.24 -2.75
C THR A 216 14.73 -3.80 -3.24
N PRO A 217 14.35 -3.43 -4.47
CA PRO A 217 14.34 -2.02 -4.89
C PRO A 217 13.40 -1.15 -4.06
N THR A 218 12.24 -1.67 -3.64
CA THR A 218 11.33 -0.93 -2.74
C THR A 218 12.00 -0.64 -1.39
N LEU A 219 12.72 -1.61 -0.82
CA LEU A 219 13.49 -1.41 0.41
C LEU A 219 14.63 -0.42 0.19
N ALA A 220 15.34 -0.52 -0.94
CA ALA A 220 16.43 0.40 -1.29
C ALA A 220 15.95 1.86 -1.33
N MET A 221 14.78 2.13 -1.92
CA MET A 221 14.18 3.46 -1.93
C MET A 221 13.94 4.01 -0.52
N ILE A 222 13.46 3.15 0.41
CA ILE A 222 13.22 3.55 1.81
C ILE A 222 14.54 3.83 2.51
N VAL A 223 15.53 2.95 2.37
CA VAL A 223 16.88 3.11 2.99
C VAL A 223 17.56 4.36 2.47
N GLN A 224 17.56 4.59 1.16
CA GLN A 224 18.15 5.78 0.54
C GLN A 224 17.48 7.07 1.03
N ARG A 225 16.14 7.08 1.16
CA ARG A 225 15.41 8.24 1.69
C ARG A 225 15.85 8.59 3.12
N GLU A 226 16.00 7.60 4.00
CA GLU A 226 16.46 7.84 5.36
C GLU A 226 17.92 8.28 5.40
N ALA A 227 18.79 7.71 4.57
CA ALA A 227 20.17 8.17 4.42
C ALA A 227 20.26 9.64 3.94
N GLU A 228 19.39 10.05 3.01
CA GLU A 228 19.28 11.45 2.57
C GLU A 228 18.81 12.37 3.71
N ILE A 229 17.90 11.90 4.57
CA ILE A 229 17.41 12.68 5.72
C ILE A 229 18.48 12.78 6.80
N ASP A 230 19.15 11.67 7.13
CA ASP A 230 20.17 11.62 8.16
C ASP A 230 21.44 12.39 7.76
N GLY A 231 21.80 12.34 6.48
CA GLY A 231 22.94 13.08 5.92
C GLY A 231 22.65 14.56 5.65
N PHE A 232 21.38 15.00 5.79
CA PHE A 232 20.99 16.36 5.46
C PHE A 232 21.57 17.37 6.44
N LYS A 233 22.28 18.36 5.91
CA LYS A 233 22.80 19.51 6.68
C LYS A 233 21.94 20.72 6.40
N PRO A 234 21.19 21.22 7.40
CA PRO A 234 20.40 22.44 7.24
C PRO A 234 21.27 23.64 6.90
N GLU A 235 21.02 24.25 5.77
CA GLU A 235 21.66 25.50 5.35
C GLU A 235 20.80 26.68 5.74
N PRO A 236 21.37 27.78 6.26
CA PRO A 236 20.61 28.97 6.57
C PRO A 236 20.14 29.63 5.26
N ILE A 237 18.92 30.12 5.27
CA ILE A 237 18.33 30.93 4.20
C ILE A 237 17.81 32.22 4.80
N TYR A 238 18.00 33.30 4.08
CA TYR A 238 17.58 34.64 4.53
C TYR A 238 16.58 35.22 3.53
N ARG A 239 15.57 35.87 4.05
CA ARG A 239 14.59 36.65 3.26
C ARG A 239 14.33 37.97 3.92
N LEU A 240 14.01 38.96 3.13
CA LEU A 240 13.52 40.22 3.65
C LEU A 240 12.00 40.24 3.54
N SER A 241 11.35 40.73 4.57
CA SER A 241 9.90 40.97 4.55
C SER A 241 9.62 42.46 4.77
N ILE A 242 8.62 42.96 4.05
CA ILE A 242 8.08 44.30 4.19
C ILE A 242 6.58 44.22 4.38
N SER A 243 6.02 45.17 5.14
CA SER A 243 4.57 45.43 5.15
C SER A 243 4.27 46.69 4.37
N CYS A 244 3.39 46.56 3.37
CA CYS A 244 3.03 47.65 2.48
C CYS A 244 1.57 47.50 2.04
N GLY A 245 0.76 48.57 2.20
CA GLY A 245 -0.67 48.52 1.87
C GLY A 245 -1.47 47.47 2.62
N GLY A 246 -1.07 47.14 3.85
CA GLY A 246 -1.71 46.11 4.66
C GLY A 246 -1.27 44.67 4.31
N ILE A 247 -0.30 44.50 3.39
CA ILE A 247 0.18 43.21 2.89
C ILE A 247 1.62 42.97 3.34
N THR A 248 1.95 41.77 3.78
CA THR A 248 3.32 41.33 3.99
C THR A 248 3.85 40.71 2.70
N ALA A 249 4.92 41.26 2.13
CA ALA A 249 5.58 40.78 0.94
C ALA A 249 7.01 40.34 1.26
N LEU A 250 7.49 39.28 0.57
CA LEU A 250 8.80 38.69 0.78
C LEU A 250 9.70 38.84 -0.44
N SER A 251 10.99 39.08 -0.19
CA SER A 251 12.02 39.06 -1.23
C SER A 251 12.30 37.63 -1.70
N ASP A 252 13.09 37.49 -2.74
CA ASP A 252 13.77 36.24 -3.07
C ASP A 252 14.72 35.81 -1.92
N ARG A 253 15.19 34.60 -1.98
CA ARG A 253 16.11 34.04 -0.95
C ARG A 253 17.52 34.57 -1.16
N PHE A 254 18.16 34.91 -0.07
CA PHE A 254 19.58 35.21 -0.02
C PHE A 254 20.31 34.01 0.64
N GLU A 255 21.43 33.63 0.05
CA GLU A 255 22.31 32.59 0.62
C GLU A 255 23.23 33.16 1.70
N LYS A 256 23.63 34.43 1.55
CA LYS A 256 24.52 35.10 2.51
C LYS A 256 23.75 36.13 3.35
N LYS A 257 23.96 36.07 4.65
CA LYS A 257 23.36 36.99 5.61
C LYS A 257 23.72 38.42 5.34
N GLN A 258 24.97 38.67 4.99
CA GLN A 258 25.48 40.02 4.72
C GLN A 258 24.77 40.73 3.58
N ASP A 259 24.43 39.99 2.52
CA ASP A 259 23.71 40.56 1.36
C ASP A 259 22.30 41.01 1.77
N ALA A 260 21.60 40.20 2.57
CA ALA A 260 20.31 40.56 3.13
C ALA A 260 20.38 41.75 4.11
N GLU A 261 21.41 41.79 4.97
CA GLU A 261 21.64 42.91 5.93
C GLU A 261 21.90 44.23 5.20
N ASN A 262 22.71 44.21 4.15
CA ASN A 262 23.01 45.39 3.36
C ASN A 262 21.72 46.02 2.78
N ILE A 263 20.88 45.17 2.16
CA ILE A 263 19.61 45.65 1.58
C ILE A 263 18.63 46.06 2.70
N LEU A 264 18.57 45.34 3.81
CA LEU A 264 17.72 45.70 4.95
C LEU A 264 18.05 47.11 5.48
N ASN A 265 19.34 47.46 5.56
CA ASN A 265 19.76 48.79 6.02
C ASN A 265 19.27 49.87 5.08
N VAL A 266 19.34 49.64 3.76
CA VAL A 266 18.80 50.58 2.76
C VAL A 266 17.28 50.67 2.90
N LEU A 267 16.58 49.55 3.10
CA LEU A 267 15.12 49.52 3.27
C LEU A 267 14.61 50.29 4.49
N LYS A 268 15.39 50.32 5.59
CA LYS A 268 15.02 51.07 6.81
C LYS A 268 14.98 52.59 6.59
N GLU A 269 15.69 53.07 5.60
CA GLU A 269 15.71 54.50 5.22
C GLU A 269 14.59 54.86 4.24
N GLN A 270 13.96 53.86 3.62
CA GLN A 270 12.86 54.09 2.66
C GLN A 270 11.54 54.33 3.37
N LYS A 271 10.73 55.25 2.84
CA LYS A 271 9.42 55.60 3.39
C LYS A 271 8.28 54.87 2.70
N ALA A 272 8.47 54.40 1.49
CA ALA A 272 7.44 53.82 0.65
C ALA A 272 8.01 52.74 -0.29
N ALA A 273 7.17 51.79 -0.68
CA ALA A 273 7.41 50.86 -1.77
C ALA A 273 6.35 51.06 -2.85
N GLN A 274 6.77 50.91 -4.11
CA GLN A 274 5.88 51.03 -5.26
C GLN A 274 5.30 49.71 -5.65
N VAL A 275 4.01 49.63 -5.89
CA VAL A 275 3.36 48.49 -6.53
C VAL A 275 3.74 48.47 -8.01
N THR A 276 4.54 47.51 -8.43
CA THR A 276 5.03 47.39 -9.81
C THR A 276 4.22 46.40 -10.63
N LYS A 277 3.53 45.45 -9.96
CA LYS A 277 2.68 44.47 -10.64
C LYS A 277 1.52 44.04 -9.73
N ILE A 278 0.33 43.95 -10.31
CA ILE A 278 -0.83 43.23 -9.76
C ILE A 278 -1.33 42.32 -10.88
N ASP A 279 -1.21 41.01 -10.72
CA ASP A 279 -1.52 40.01 -11.74
C ASP A 279 -2.57 39.02 -11.22
N PRO A 280 -3.87 39.31 -11.44
CA PRO A 280 -4.92 38.41 -11.14
C PRO A 280 -5.00 37.28 -12.20
N THR A 281 -4.91 36.05 -11.81
CA THR A 281 -4.97 34.90 -12.72
C THR A 281 -5.99 33.89 -12.22
N ASP A 282 -6.95 33.53 -13.08
CA ASP A 282 -7.86 32.44 -12.81
C ASP A 282 -7.23 31.14 -13.31
N LYS A 283 -6.93 30.26 -12.38
CA LYS A 283 -6.43 28.91 -12.69
C LYS A 283 -7.54 27.90 -12.61
N GLN A 284 -7.82 27.25 -13.73
CA GLN A 284 -8.73 26.11 -13.76
C GLN A 284 -8.02 24.84 -13.26
N GLU A 285 -8.55 24.25 -12.21
CA GLU A 285 -8.14 22.97 -11.72
C GLU A 285 -9.08 21.89 -12.27
N LYS A 286 -8.55 21.09 -13.19
CA LYS A 286 -9.33 20.02 -13.83
C LYS A 286 -9.87 19.05 -12.78
N ALA A 287 -11.01 18.45 -13.09
CA ALA A 287 -11.56 17.35 -12.32
C ALA A 287 -10.54 16.19 -12.22
N PRO A 288 -10.48 15.50 -11.08
CA PRO A 288 -9.55 14.38 -10.91
C PRO A 288 -9.95 13.22 -11.82
N GLN A 289 -8.97 12.42 -12.24
CA GLN A 289 -9.24 11.17 -12.94
C GLN A 289 -9.89 10.16 -11.99
N LEU A 290 -10.55 9.14 -12.55
CA LEU A 290 -11.07 8.00 -11.80
C LEU A 290 -9.95 7.24 -11.07
N TYR A 291 -10.31 6.29 -10.24
CA TYR A 291 -9.33 5.49 -9.49
C TYR A 291 -8.81 4.30 -10.29
N SER A 292 -7.48 4.23 -10.42
CA SER A 292 -6.76 2.96 -10.44
C SER A 292 -6.59 2.46 -8.99
N LEU A 293 -6.18 1.21 -8.80
CA LEU A 293 -5.95 0.68 -7.45
C LEU A 293 -4.89 1.49 -6.69
N THR A 294 -3.75 1.81 -7.32
CA THR A 294 -2.71 2.62 -6.67
C THR A 294 -3.22 4.00 -6.27
N ALA A 295 -4.00 4.68 -7.12
CA ALA A 295 -4.56 5.98 -6.79
C ALA A 295 -5.56 5.90 -5.62
N LEU A 296 -6.37 4.86 -5.58
CA LEU A 296 -7.30 4.60 -4.46
C LEU A 296 -6.54 4.33 -3.15
N GLN A 297 -5.51 3.48 -3.18
CA GLN A 297 -4.67 3.17 -2.03
C GLN A 297 -3.99 4.42 -1.46
N ARG A 298 -3.47 5.28 -2.32
CA ARG A 298 -2.84 6.54 -1.95
C ARG A 298 -3.82 7.49 -1.26
N ASP A 299 -5.00 7.69 -1.83
CA ASP A 299 -6.02 8.55 -1.24
C ASP A 299 -6.61 7.95 0.05
N ALA A 300 -6.83 6.64 0.10
CA ALA A 300 -7.27 5.97 1.32
C ALA A 300 -6.23 6.08 2.45
N ASN A 301 -4.93 6.00 2.14
CA ASN A 301 -3.88 6.23 3.13
C ASN A 301 -3.91 7.69 3.62
N ARG A 302 -4.01 8.66 2.70
CA ARG A 302 -4.00 10.09 3.02
C ARG A 302 -5.23 10.54 3.80
N PHE A 303 -6.42 10.13 3.39
CA PHE A 303 -7.69 10.61 3.99
C PHE A 303 -8.18 9.74 5.15
N LEU A 304 -7.97 8.42 5.07
CA LEU A 304 -8.55 7.45 5.99
C LEU A 304 -7.49 6.80 6.91
N GLY A 305 -6.20 6.96 6.61
CA GLY A 305 -5.10 6.32 7.35
C GLY A 305 -5.02 4.81 7.13
N PHE A 306 -5.66 4.27 6.09
CA PHE A 306 -5.61 2.85 5.76
C PHE A 306 -4.28 2.49 5.11
N THR A 307 -3.83 1.26 5.35
CA THR A 307 -2.70 0.71 4.59
C THR A 307 -3.15 0.36 3.17
N ALA A 308 -2.18 0.24 2.26
CA ALA A 308 -2.45 -0.20 0.90
C ALA A 308 -3.13 -1.57 0.85
N GLN A 309 -2.72 -2.50 1.74
CA GLN A 309 -3.33 -3.83 1.84
C GLN A 309 -4.77 -3.75 2.36
N GLN A 310 -5.03 -3.00 3.44
CA GLN A 310 -6.39 -2.81 3.95
C GLN A 310 -7.33 -2.23 2.89
N THR A 311 -6.83 -1.27 2.09
CA THR A 311 -7.61 -0.68 1.00
C THR A 311 -7.93 -1.72 -0.06
N LEU A 312 -6.96 -2.55 -0.45
CA LEU A 312 -7.18 -3.65 -1.40
C LEU A 312 -8.21 -4.65 -0.86
N ASP A 313 -8.06 -5.07 0.40
CA ASP A 313 -8.96 -6.06 1.02
C ASP A 313 -10.41 -5.55 1.05
N TYR A 314 -10.63 -4.29 1.44
CA TYR A 314 -11.96 -3.67 1.44
C TYR A 314 -12.53 -3.53 0.02
N THR A 315 -11.72 -3.12 -0.94
CA THR A 315 -12.16 -2.96 -2.34
C THR A 315 -12.48 -4.33 -2.95
N GLN A 316 -11.69 -5.35 -2.65
CA GLN A 316 -11.94 -6.73 -3.08
C GLN A 316 -13.25 -7.27 -2.52
N SER A 317 -13.52 -7.03 -1.23
CA SER A 317 -14.79 -7.40 -0.60
C SER A 317 -15.99 -6.68 -1.23
N LEU A 318 -15.85 -5.39 -1.54
CA LEU A 318 -16.88 -4.63 -2.25
C LEU A 318 -17.14 -5.16 -3.67
N TYR A 319 -16.09 -5.56 -4.38
CA TYR A 319 -16.20 -6.20 -5.70
C TYR A 319 -16.93 -7.54 -5.62
N GLU A 320 -16.60 -8.38 -4.65
CA GLU A 320 -17.27 -9.67 -4.44
C GLU A 320 -18.76 -9.51 -4.06
N LYS A 321 -19.10 -8.39 -3.40
CA LYS A 321 -20.49 -7.96 -3.13
C LYS A 321 -21.15 -7.28 -4.32
N LYS A 322 -20.47 -7.18 -5.46
CA LYS A 322 -20.95 -6.53 -6.70
C LYS A 322 -21.24 -5.03 -6.55
N LEU A 323 -20.57 -4.36 -5.60
CA LEU A 323 -20.77 -2.93 -5.32
C LEU A 323 -19.76 -2.02 -6.03
N VAL A 324 -18.62 -2.57 -6.45
CA VAL A 324 -17.63 -1.86 -7.28
C VAL A 324 -17.13 -2.75 -8.40
N THR A 325 -16.51 -2.16 -9.42
CA THR A 325 -15.86 -2.87 -10.52
C THR A 325 -14.54 -3.50 -10.07
N TYR A 326 -13.89 -4.26 -10.94
CA TYR A 326 -12.68 -5.02 -10.62
C TYR A 326 -11.58 -4.14 -10.01
N PRO A 327 -11.03 -4.50 -8.83
CA PRO A 327 -10.15 -3.60 -8.09
C PRO A 327 -8.70 -3.55 -8.59
N ARG A 328 -8.20 -4.60 -9.25
CA ARG A 328 -6.78 -4.69 -9.64
C ARG A 328 -6.58 -4.12 -11.05
N THR A 329 -6.78 -2.82 -11.19
CA THR A 329 -6.60 -2.09 -12.45
C THR A 329 -5.62 -0.94 -12.32
N ASP A 330 -4.84 -0.71 -13.37
CA ASP A 330 -3.98 0.46 -13.51
C ASP A 330 -4.69 1.60 -14.26
N SER A 331 -5.81 1.32 -14.94
CA SER A 331 -6.56 2.32 -15.69
C SER A 331 -7.27 3.31 -14.77
N ARG A 332 -7.35 4.54 -15.26
CA ARG A 332 -8.10 5.67 -14.65
C ARG A 332 -9.21 6.16 -15.58
N PHE A 333 -9.56 5.34 -16.59
CA PHE A 333 -10.52 5.66 -17.63
C PHE A 333 -11.53 4.54 -17.79
N LEU A 334 -12.66 4.86 -18.41
CA LEU A 334 -13.70 3.93 -18.84
C LEU A 334 -13.68 3.78 -20.36
N THR A 335 -14.39 2.76 -20.86
CA THR A 335 -14.55 2.47 -22.28
C THR A 335 -15.76 3.19 -22.88
N GLU A 336 -15.79 3.38 -24.19
CA GLU A 336 -16.86 4.11 -24.91
C GLU A 336 -18.24 3.47 -24.76
N ASP A 337 -18.32 2.15 -24.69
CA ASP A 337 -19.58 1.40 -24.47
C ASP A 337 -20.25 1.78 -23.13
N MET A 338 -19.48 2.24 -22.14
CA MET A 338 -20.00 2.69 -20.85
C MET A 338 -20.54 4.12 -20.85
N GLU A 339 -20.31 4.93 -21.90
CA GLU A 339 -20.65 6.36 -21.90
C GLU A 339 -22.13 6.61 -21.58
N ASN A 340 -23.01 5.81 -22.14
CA ASN A 340 -24.46 5.99 -22.01
C ASN A 340 -25.01 5.67 -20.61
N MET A 341 -24.34 4.79 -19.84
CA MET A 341 -24.77 4.42 -18.50
C MET A 341 -24.33 5.42 -17.42
N ILE A 342 -23.28 6.20 -17.68
CA ILE A 342 -22.66 7.07 -16.68
C ILE A 342 -23.62 8.11 -16.10
N PRO A 343 -24.47 8.82 -16.86
CA PRO A 343 -25.39 9.80 -16.29
C PRO A 343 -26.39 9.20 -15.31
N ASP A 344 -26.95 8.02 -15.63
CA ASP A 344 -27.88 7.32 -14.74
C ASP A 344 -27.16 6.85 -13.47
N LEU A 345 -25.98 6.22 -13.61
CA LEU A 345 -25.16 5.80 -12.48
C LEU A 345 -24.81 6.99 -11.58
N ALA A 346 -24.37 8.12 -12.15
CA ALA A 346 -24.05 9.33 -11.39
C ALA A 346 -25.26 9.87 -10.63
N GLY A 347 -26.44 9.89 -11.25
CA GLY A 347 -27.70 10.30 -10.62
C GLY A 347 -28.06 9.41 -9.42
N LYS A 348 -27.97 8.07 -9.58
CA LYS A 348 -28.23 7.10 -8.51
C LYS A 348 -27.22 7.26 -7.35
N MET A 349 -25.95 7.43 -7.67
CA MET A 349 -24.91 7.62 -6.65
C MET A 349 -25.09 8.95 -5.88
N ALA A 350 -25.37 10.04 -6.59
CA ALA A 350 -25.66 11.33 -5.95
C ALA A 350 -26.86 11.23 -4.99
N ALA A 351 -27.96 10.60 -5.41
CA ALA A 351 -29.12 10.35 -4.57
C ALA A 351 -28.79 9.49 -3.34
N LYS A 352 -28.08 8.36 -3.52
CA LYS A 352 -27.70 7.42 -2.44
C LYS A 352 -26.85 8.08 -1.36
N PHE A 353 -25.92 8.98 -1.76
CA PHE A 353 -25.05 9.70 -0.84
C PHE A 353 -25.60 11.08 -0.43
N GLY A 354 -26.87 11.36 -0.74
CA GLY A 354 -27.58 12.55 -0.32
C GLY A 354 -27.06 13.85 -0.93
N TYR A 355 -26.35 13.80 -2.06
CA TYR A 355 -25.90 15.01 -2.76
C TYR A 355 -27.05 15.62 -3.55
N THR A 356 -27.64 16.69 -3.00
CA THR A 356 -28.86 17.32 -3.55
C THR A 356 -28.58 18.55 -4.41
N ARG A 357 -27.31 18.97 -4.53
CA ARG A 357 -26.93 20.15 -5.32
C ARG A 357 -26.94 19.80 -6.82
N LYS A 358 -27.17 20.81 -7.65
CA LYS A 358 -27.10 20.65 -9.10
C LYS A 358 -25.67 20.27 -9.50
N MET A 359 -25.52 19.13 -10.16
CA MET A 359 -24.25 18.62 -10.66
C MET A 359 -24.28 18.59 -12.18
N ALA A 360 -23.25 19.11 -12.81
CA ALA A 360 -22.98 18.87 -14.22
C ALA A 360 -22.31 17.50 -14.36
N VAL A 361 -22.68 16.73 -15.39
CA VAL A 361 -22.11 15.40 -15.66
C VAL A 361 -21.51 15.42 -17.06
N TYR A 362 -20.19 15.25 -17.15
CA TYR A 362 -19.45 15.22 -18.41
C TYR A 362 -18.81 13.84 -18.63
N PRO A 363 -19.52 12.85 -19.18
CA PRO A 363 -19.02 11.48 -19.34
C PRO A 363 -17.70 11.41 -20.14
N LYS A 364 -17.59 12.23 -21.20
CA LYS A 364 -16.40 12.24 -22.07
C LYS A 364 -15.07 12.54 -21.35
N GLN A 365 -15.13 13.14 -20.15
CA GLN A 365 -13.91 13.45 -19.38
C GLN A 365 -13.23 12.17 -18.86
N VAL A 366 -14.00 11.10 -18.67
CA VAL A 366 -13.55 9.83 -18.10
C VAL A 366 -13.45 8.69 -19.10
N ILE A 367 -13.79 8.94 -20.39
CA ILE A 367 -13.76 7.95 -21.46
C ILE A 367 -12.44 8.03 -22.23
N ASN A 368 -11.72 6.90 -22.35
CA ASN A 368 -10.56 6.79 -23.21
C ASN A 368 -10.17 5.32 -23.42
N ASN A 369 -10.61 4.71 -24.54
CA ASN A 369 -10.33 3.31 -24.86
C ASN A 369 -8.82 3.00 -24.93
N SER A 370 -7.99 3.92 -25.44
CA SER A 370 -6.55 3.67 -25.60
C SER A 370 -5.78 3.60 -24.27
N LYS A 371 -6.42 4.04 -23.16
CA LYS A 371 -5.88 3.99 -21.80
C LYS A 371 -6.56 2.96 -20.90
N VAL A 372 -7.34 2.08 -21.49
CA VAL A 372 -7.91 0.90 -20.83
C VAL A 372 -7.26 -0.33 -21.46
N SER A 373 -6.44 -1.04 -20.69
CA SER A 373 -5.82 -2.29 -21.12
C SER A 373 -6.76 -3.47 -20.83
N ASP A 374 -6.59 -4.11 -19.70
CA ASP A 374 -7.36 -5.29 -19.32
C ASP A 374 -8.68 -4.92 -18.64
N HIS A 375 -8.64 -3.91 -17.76
CA HIS A 375 -9.78 -3.46 -16.97
C HIS A 375 -9.88 -1.94 -16.96
N HIS A 376 -11.09 -1.41 -16.98
CA HIS A 376 -11.34 0.00 -16.77
C HIS A 376 -11.16 0.41 -15.29
N ALA A 377 -11.28 1.71 -15.01
CA ALA A 377 -11.13 2.29 -13.68
C ALA A 377 -12.12 1.70 -12.66
N ILE A 378 -11.77 1.80 -11.37
CA ILE A 378 -12.64 1.39 -10.26
C ILE A 378 -13.76 2.42 -10.09
N ILE A 379 -15.01 1.97 -10.26
CA ILE A 379 -16.22 2.77 -10.06
C ILE A 379 -17.25 1.97 -9.24
N PRO A 380 -18.22 2.62 -8.58
CA PRO A 380 -19.36 1.91 -8.01
C PRO A 380 -20.23 1.32 -9.12
N THR A 381 -20.92 0.23 -8.83
CA THR A 381 -21.92 -0.35 -9.70
C THR A 381 -23.31 0.19 -9.39
N VAL A 382 -24.27 -0.09 -10.25
CA VAL A 382 -25.68 0.28 -10.03
C VAL A 382 -26.28 -0.35 -8.77
N ASN A 383 -25.74 -1.50 -8.33
CA ASN A 383 -26.21 -2.21 -7.13
C ASN A 383 -26.01 -1.44 -5.82
N VAL A 384 -25.14 -0.43 -5.82
CA VAL A 384 -24.95 0.45 -4.65
C VAL A 384 -26.23 1.22 -4.31
N ALA A 385 -27.08 1.51 -5.29
CA ALA A 385 -28.35 2.21 -5.06
C ALA A 385 -29.27 1.43 -4.12
N ASP A 386 -29.31 0.10 -4.26
CA ASP A 386 -30.17 -0.80 -3.51
C ASP A 386 -29.50 -1.41 -2.26
N ALA A 387 -28.17 -1.25 -2.11
CA ALA A 387 -27.41 -1.81 -1.01
C ALA A 387 -27.73 -1.12 0.33
N GLU A 388 -27.86 -1.91 1.39
CA GLU A 388 -27.99 -1.38 2.75
C GLU A 388 -26.61 -0.93 3.28
N PHE A 389 -26.30 0.35 3.07
CA PHE A 389 -24.99 0.93 3.37
C PHE A 389 -24.57 0.72 4.83
N GLY A 390 -25.52 0.78 5.78
CA GLY A 390 -25.28 0.61 7.22
C GLY A 390 -24.87 -0.80 7.62
N GLU A 391 -25.13 -1.83 6.78
CA GLU A 391 -24.75 -3.22 7.03
C GLU A 391 -23.31 -3.52 6.61
N LEU A 392 -22.71 -2.66 5.82
CA LEU A 392 -21.32 -2.83 5.41
C LEU A 392 -20.36 -2.56 6.59
N PRO A 393 -19.25 -3.30 6.71
CA PRO A 393 -18.17 -2.95 7.65
C PRO A 393 -17.69 -1.51 7.45
N SER A 394 -17.36 -0.82 8.54
CA SER A 394 -16.98 0.60 8.51
C SER A 394 -15.84 0.92 7.53
N GLY A 395 -14.87 0.01 7.36
CA GLY A 395 -13.80 0.16 6.39
C GLY A 395 -14.30 0.17 4.95
N GLU A 396 -15.23 -0.74 4.62
CA GLU A 396 -15.86 -0.83 3.31
C GLU A 396 -16.73 0.39 3.02
N GLN A 397 -17.52 0.86 4.00
CA GLN A 397 -18.32 2.08 3.85
C GLN A 397 -17.44 3.28 3.44
N LYS A 398 -16.30 3.46 4.13
CA LYS A 398 -15.37 4.56 3.86
C LYS A 398 -14.72 4.45 2.49
N VAL A 399 -14.31 3.24 2.08
CA VAL A 399 -13.72 3.02 0.75
C VAL A 399 -14.76 3.23 -0.34
N LEU A 400 -15.99 2.75 -0.17
CA LEU A 400 -17.09 2.95 -1.13
C LEU A 400 -17.45 4.44 -1.26
N SER A 401 -17.49 5.17 -0.14
CA SER A 401 -17.69 6.64 -0.15
C SER A 401 -16.58 7.34 -0.93
N LEU A 402 -15.33 6.93 -0.74
CA LEU A 402 -14.18 7.50 -1.44
C LEU A 402 -14.26 7.25 -2.96
N ILE A 403 -14.61 6.01 -3.37
CA ILE A 403 -14.78 5.63 -4.78
C ILE A 403 -15.93 6.42 -5.41
N THR A 404 -17.06 6.54 -4.71
CA THR A 404 -18.23 7.28 -5.19
C THR A 404 -17.94 8.78 -5.30
N ALA A 405 -17.30 9.36 -4.28
CA ALA A 405 -16.88 10.76 -4.33
C ALA A 405 -15.97 11.05 -5.52
N ARG A 406 -15.06 10.11 -5.84
CA ARG A 406 -14.16 10.22 -6.98
C ARG A 406 -14.91 10.13 -8.32
N LEU A 407 -15.85 9.20 -8.49
CA LEU A 407 -16.65 9.10 -9.70
C LEU A 407 -17.38 10.42 -9.97
N LEU A 408 -18.13 10.89 -8.98
CA LEU A 408 -18.93 12.11 -9.14
C LEU A 408 -18.05 13.36 -9.35
N SER A 409 -16.93 13.45 -8.65
CA SER A 409 -15.97 14.54 -8.85
C SER A 409 -15.34 14.52 -10.24
N ALA A 410 -14.97 13.33 -10.75
CA ALA A 410 -14.37 13.18 -12.08
C ALA A 410 -15.29 13.61 -13.22
N LEU A 411 -16.61 13.55 -13.00
CA LEU A 411 -17.63 13.97 -13.95
C LEU A 411 -18.00 15.45 -13.83
N GLY A 412 -17.51 16.13 -12.80
CA GLY A 412 -17.90 17.50 -12.45
C GLY A 412 -17.16 18.60 -13.23
N ASN A 413 -17.58 19.84 -13.01
CA ASN A 413 -16.89 21.02 -13.51
C ASN A 413 -15.49 21.16 -12.92
N PRO A 414 -14.53 21.76 -13.63
CA PRO A 414 -13.29 22.21 -13.05
C PRO A 414 -13.53 23.14 -11.86
N ALA A 415 -12.65 23.10 -10.86
CA ALA A 415 -12.62 24.13 -9.84
C ALA A 415 -11.85 25.35 -10.38
N VAL A 416 -12.29 26.56 -10.03
CA VAL A 416 -11.62 27.80 -10.43
C VAL A 416 -11.00 28.43 -9.20
N ARG A 417 -9.69 28.55 -9.22
CA ARG A 417 -8.91 29.24 -8.21
C ARG A 417 -8.47 30.59 -8.76
N ASN A 418 -8.83 31.65 -8.07
CA ASN A 418 -8.25 32.97 -8.32
C ASN A 418 -6.94 33.09 -7.53
N GLU A 419 -5.85 33.34 -8.21
CA GLU A 419 -4.54 33.65 -7.63
C GLU A 419 -4.19 35.08 -8.02
N VAL A 420 -3.77 35.89 -7.04
CA VAL A 420 -3.31 37.25 -7.31
C VAL A 420 -1.87 37.38 -6.83
N ASP A 421 -0.97 37.56 -7.77
CA ASP A 421 0.42 37.83 -7.52
C ASP A 421 0.63 39.37 -7.49
N VAL A 422 1.20 39.88 -6.39
CA VAL A 422 1.51 41.29 -6.23
C VAL A 422 3.02 41.48 -6.07
N GLU A 423 3.60 42.41 -6.84
CA GLU A 423 5.00 42.76 -6.70
C GLU A 423 5.10 44.24 -6.22
N PHE A 424 5.93 44.42 -5.20
CA PHE A 424 6.36 45.71 -4.71
C PHE A 424 7.84 45.88 -5.02
N THR A 425 8.25 47.04 -5.48
CA THR A 425 9.66 47.37 -5.64
C THR A 425 10.04 48.49 -4.64
N CYS A 426 11.12 48.25 -3.91
CA CYS A 426 11.69 49.19 -2.98
C CYS A 426 13.21 49.06 -3.00
N ALA A 427 13.95 50.12 -3.21
CA ALA A 427 15.41 50.17 -3.30
C ALA A 427 15.95 49.07 -4.24
N ASP A 428 15.46 49.01 -5.45
CA ASP A 428 15.81 48.02 -6.50
C ASP A 428 15.58 46.53 -6.13
N THR A 429 14.90 46.29 -5.01
CA THR A 429 14.57 44.95 -4.57
C THR A 429 13.08 44.67 -4.79
N VAL A 430 12.77 43.52 -5.37
CA VAL A 430 11.39 43.05 -5.62
C VAL A 430 10.91 42.22 -4.46
N PHE A 431 9.73 42.55 -3.94
CA PHE A 431 9.02 41.83 -2.91
C PHE A 431 7.72 41.29 -3.46
N ARG A 432 7.44 40.00 -3.21
CA ARG A 432 6.27 39.31 -3.73
C ARG A 432 5.32 38.89 -2.63
N ALA A 433 4.05 39.08 -2.87
CA ALA A 433 2.97 38.53 -2.09
C ALA A 433 2.02 37.78 -3.02
N LYS A 434 1.46 36.66 -2.54
CA LYS A 434 0.55 35.83 -3.32
C LYS A 434 -0.66 35.47 -2.47
N ALA A 435 -1.83 35.88 -2.93
CA ALA A 435 -3.10 35.49 -2.33
C ALA A 435 -3.84 34.47 -3.21
N LYS A 436 -4.58 33.58 -2.60
CA LYS A 436 -5.33 32.52 -3.29
C LYS A 436 -6.73 32.41 -2.73
N ASN A 437 -7.72 32.26 -3.61
CA ASN A 437 -9.09 31.97 -3.23
C ASN A 437 -9.74 31.00 -4.21
N ILE A 438 -10.61 30.13 -3.73
CA ILE A 438 -11.43 29.28 -4.58
C ILE A 438 -12.66 30.08 -4.97
N ARG A 439 -12.73 30.54 -6.25
CA ARG A 439 -13.87 31.28 -6.78
C ARG A 439 -15.05 30.35 -7.07
N GLU A 440 -14.76 29.20 -7.68
CA GLU A 440 -15.76 28.18 -7.99
C GLU A 440 -15.25 26.83 -7.50
N LYS A 441 -16.01 26.19 -6.60
CA LYS A 441 -15.60 24.90 -6.01
C LYS A 441 -15.58 23.77 -7.04
N GLY A 442 -16.49 23.80 -8.04
CA GLY A 442 -16.58 22.75 -9.05
C GLY A 442 -16.64 21.35 -8.41
N TRP A 443 -15.82 20.44 -8.91
CA TRP A 443 -15.73 19.05 -8.40
C TRP A 443 -15.39 18.92 -6.90
N ARG A 444 -14.73 19.93 -6.33
CA ARG A 444 -14.36 19.92 -4.90
C ARG A 444 -15.57 19.94 -3.97
N ASP A 445 -16.66 20.61 -4.37
CA ASP A 445 -17.90 20.64 -3.59
C ASP A 445 -18.51 19.24 -3.40
N ILE A 446 -18.44 18.42 -4.45
CA ILE A 446 -18.92 17.03 -4.42
C ILE A 446 -18.08 16.19 -3.46
N GLN A 447 -16.76 16.30 -3.57
CA GLN A 447 -15.84 15.57 -2.72
C GLN A 447 -16.01 15.97 -1.25
N GLU A 448 -16.10 17.26 -0.94
CA GLU A 448 -16.32 17.77 0.40
C GLU A 448 -17.65 17.24 0.99
N TRP A 449 -18.71 17.23 0.19
CA TRP A 449 -20.02 16.74 0.63
C TRP A 449 -20.00 15.26 1.03
N ILE A 450 -19.53 14.39 0.12
CA ILE A 450 -19.60 12.93 0.32
C ILE A 450 -18.64 12.48 1.41
N MET A 451 -17.46 13.10 1.49
CA MET A 451 -16.47 12.79 2.52
C MET A 451 -16.80 13.42 3.88
N GLY A 452 -17.96 14.11 4.00
CA GLY A 452 -18.46 14.67 5.27
C GLY A 452 -17.55 15.72 5.87
N GLY A 453 -16.88 16.55 5.05
CA GLY A 453 -15.87 17.51 5.50
C GLY A 453 -14.58 16.82 6.02
N SER A 454 -14.51 15.49 6.00
CA SER A 454 -13.33 14.74 6.45
C SER A 454 -12.11 14.99 5.57
N ALA A 455 -12.30 15.38 4.32
CA ALA A 455 -11.23 15.85 3.45
C ALA A 455 -10.63 17.20 3.89
N GLU A 456 -11.41 17.99 4.65
CA GLU A 456 -10.97 19.25 5.26
C GLU A 456 -10.69 19.13 6.76
N SER A 457 -11.10 18.03 7.43
CA SER A 457 -10.80 17.81 8.85
C SER A 457 -9.33 17.50 9.14
N THR A 458 -8.49 17.44 8.11
CA THR A 458 -7.04 17.66 8.21
C THR A 458 -6.71 19.16 8.28
N ASP A 459 -7.70 20.07 8.21
CA ASP A 459 -7.49 21.49 8.51
C ASP A 459 -6.97 21.56 9.95
N SER A 460 -5.67 21.56 10.07
CA SER A 460 -4.99 21.99 11.27
C SER A 460 -5.45 23.42 11.58
N GLU A 461 -5.31 23.88 12.82
CA GLU A 461 -5.49 25.31 13.13
C GLU A 461 -4.72 26.21 12.13
N ASN A 462 -3.60 25.72 11.61
CA ASN A 462 -2.80 26.39 10.60
C ASN A 462 -3.54 26.58 9.26
N ASP A 463 -4.30 25.58 8.78
CA ASP A 463 -5.02 25.68 7.49
C ASP A 463 -6.19 26.66 7.57
N ARG A 464 -6.87 26.71 8.73
CA ARG A 464 -7.93 27.72 8.98
C ARG A 464 -7.37 29.13 9.05
N LYS A 465 -6.20 29.27 9.69
CA LYS A 465 -5.48 30.51 9.79
C LYS A 465 -5.00 30.98 8.40
N GLU A 466 -4.45 30.09 7.61
CA GLU A 466 -4.03 30.38 6.22
C GLU A 466 -5.22 30.82 5.34
N LYS A 467 -6.40 30.20 5.47
CA LYS A 467 -7.61 30.62 4.73
C LYS A 467 -8.07 32.02 5.14
N SER A 468 -8.03 32.35 6.43
CA SER A 468 -8.37 33.70 6.93
C SER A 468 -7.35 34.74 6.43
N GLU A 469 -6.06 34.45 6.57
CA GLU A 469 -4.98 35.35 6.12
C GLU A 469 -5.05 35.59 4.62
N ASN A 470 -5.39 34.61 3.79
CA ASN A 470 -5.58 34.80 2.34
C ASN A 470 -6.78 35.68 2.03
N ALA A 471 -7.90 35.56 2.75
CA ALA A 471 -9.08 36.37 2.56
C ALA A 471 -8.79 37.88 2.89
N ASP A 472 -8.13 38.10 4.03
CA ASP A 472 -7.72 39.45 4.46
C ASP A 472 -6.72 40.04 3.47
N MET A 473 -5.77 39.27 2.97
CA MET A 473 -4.81 39.69 1.97
C MET A 473 -5.49 40.08 0.66
N LEU A 474 -6.47 39.34 0.17
CA LEU A 474 -7.24 39.67 -1.04
C LEU A 474 -8.02 40.97 -0.86
N ALA A 475 -8.61 41.24 0.31
CA ALA A 475 -9.27 42.48 0.61
C ALA A 475 -8.27 43.67 0.56
N CYS A 476 -7.08 43.48 1.10
CA CYS A 476 -6.01 44.51 1.00
C CYS A 476 -5.57 44.74 -0.44
N ILE A 477 -5.34 43.67 -1.22
CA ILE A 477 -4.93 43.74 -2.63
C ILE A 477 -5.94 44.55 -3.44
N ALA A 478 -7.24 44.41 -3.20
CA ALA A 478 -8.29 45.12 -3.90
C ALA A 478 -8.21 46.66 -3.71
N THR A 479 -7.51 47.16 -2.69
CA THR A 479 -7.28 48.58 -2.44
C THR A 479 -6.01 49.12 -3.10
N LEU A 480 -5.17 48.24 -3.64
CA LEU A 480 -3.91 48.66 -4.29
C LEU A 480 -4.13 49.09 -5.72
N THR A 481 -3.28 50.01 -6.16
CA THR A 481 -3.25 50.50 -7.56
C THR A 481 -1.84 50.31 -8.11
N ASN A 482 -1.74 49.72 -9.29
CA ASN A 482 -0.46 49.52 -9.97
C ASN A 482 0.22 50.89 -10.26
N GLY A 483 1.52 50.96 -10.07
CA GLY A 483 2.33 52.16 -10.20
C GLY A 483 2.28 53.12 -9.00
N LYS A 484 1.39 52.92 -8.03
CA LYS A 484 1.26 53.74 -6.82
C LYS A 484 2.20 53.30 -5.71
N SER A 485 2.76 54.25 -4.97
CA SER A 485 3.59 54.00 -3.80
C SER A 485 2.75 53.99 -2.51
N TYR A 486 3.04 53.04 -1.63
CA TYR A 486 2.40 52.88 -0.33
C TYR A 486 3.43 52.93 0.79
N PRO A 487 3.06 53.42 1.97
CA PRO A 487 3.98 53.48 3.11
C PRO A 487 4.63 52.15 3.42
N LEU A 488 5.95 52.14 3.53
CA LEU A 488 6.72 50.99 3.93
C LEU A 488 6.71 50.86 5.45
N GLN A 489 6.39 49.70 5.96
CA GLN A 489 6.37 49.40 7.39
C GLN A 489 7.13 48.09 7.68
N ASN A 490 7.72 48.02 8.87
CA ASN A 490 8.32 46.84 9.45
C ASN A 490 9.28 46.07 8.51
N PRO A 491 10.27 46.73 7.85
CA PRO A 491 11.27 45.98 7.12
C PRO A 491 12.09 45.10 8.09
N LYS A 492 12.09 43.80 7.89
CA LYS A 492 12.82 42.85 8.74
C LYS A 492 13.43 41.74 7.92
N MET A 493 14.46 41.15 8.45
CA MET A 493 15.05 39.93 7.91
C MET A 493 14.43 38.73 8.61
N GLU A 494 14.01 37.75 7.84
CA GLU A 494 13.54 36.46 8.29
C GLU A 494 14.63 35.39 8.04
N GLU A 495 15.09 34.78 9.11
CA GLU A 495 16.07 33.71 9.05
C GLU A 495 15.31 32.38 9.06
N GLY A 496 15.57 31.53 8.11
CA GLY A 496 15.06 30.18 8.00
C GLY A 496 16.20 29.19 7.80
N LYS A 497 15.83 27.92 7.72
CA LYS A 497 16.77 26.84 7.33
C LYS A 497 16.11 25.97 6.29
N THR A 498 16.91 25.42 5.39
CA THR A 498 16.44 24.34 4.51
C THR A 498 15.97 23.18 5.35
N THR A 499 14.99 22.43 4.84
CA THR A 499 14.44 21.25 5.53
C THR A 499 14.69 19.99 4.71
N PRO A 500 14.94 18.85 5.36
CA PRO A 500 15.13 17.58 4.66
C PRO A 500 13.84 17.11 3.97
N LYS A 501 13.98 16.14 3.08
CA LYS A 501 12.84 15.40 2.55
C LYS A 501 12.05 14.75 3.70
N LYS A 502 10.75 14.55 3.51
CA LYS A 502 9.92 13.83 4.49
C LYS A 502 10.15 12.32 4.39
N HIS A 503 10.03 11.61 5.52
CA HIS A 503 9.97 10.15 5.56
C HIS A 503 8.88 9.63 4.62
N PHE A 504 9.06 8.42 4.10
CA PHE A 504 8.00 7.81 3.30
C PHE A 504 6.78 7.44 4.14
N THR A 505 5.60 7.81 3.65
CA THR A 505 4.31 7.20 4.00
C THR A 505 3.95 6.15 2.94
N GLU A 506 2.91 5.35 3.15
CA GLU A 506 2.46 4.44 2.08
C GLU A 506 2.02 5.19 0.82
N ASP A 507 1.32 6.34 0.95
CA ASP A 507 0.98 7.21 -0.19
C ASP A 507 2.23 7.62 -0.97
N SER A 508 3.22 8.19 -0.30
CA SER A 508 4.41 8.69 -0.98
C SER A 508 5.32 7.58 -1.52
N LEU A 509 5.37 6.41 -0.85
CA LEU A 509 6.11 5.25 -1.35
C LEU A 509 5.42 4.64 -2.57
N LEU A 510 4.10 4.43 -2.55
CA LEU A 510 3.35 3.95 -3.71
C LEU A 510 3.53 4.86 -4.91
N SER A 511 3.50 6.19 -4.69
CA SER A 511 3.78 7.17 -5.74
C SER A 511 5.21 7.08 -6.28
N ALA A 512 6.18 6.78 -5.41
CA ALA A 512 7.57 6.61 -5.82
C ALA A 512 7.75 5.29 -6.60
N MET A 513 7.13 4.19 -6.14
CA MET A 513 7.14 2.91 -6.85
C MET A 513 6.51 3.01 -8.25
N GLU A 514 5.40 3.76 -8.37
CA GLU A 514 4.71 3.98 -9.66
C GLU A 514 5.57 4.77 -10.66
N ARG A 515 6.45 5.66 -10.18
CA ARG A 515 7.33 6.48 -11.02
C ARG A 515 8.76 5.96 -11.12
N ALA A 516 9.10 4.92 -10.39
CA ALA A 516 10.45 4.37 -10.38
C ALA A 516 10.86 3.89 -11.77
N GLY A 517 12.07 4.25 -12.20
CA GLY A 517 12.56 3.97 -13.56
C GLY A 517 11.98 4.88 -14.66
N ALA A 518 11.07 5.81 -14.31
CA ALA A 518 10.44 6.67 -15.31
C ALA A 518 11.43 7.63 -16.00
N ASP A 519 12.46 8.05 -15.28
CA ASP A 519 13.46 9.00 -15.80
C ASP A 519 14.49 8.32 -16.74
N GLU A 520 14.55 6.99 -16.72
CA GLU A 520 15.48 6.16 -17.49
C GLU A 520 14.82 5.49 -18.70
N MET A 521 13.48 5.62 -18.85
CA MET A 521 12.71 5.06 -19.95
C MET A 521 12.44 6.09 -21.04
N PRO A 522 12.49 5.71 -22.33
CA PRO A 522 12.03 6.55 -23.44
C PRO A 522 10.58 7.01 -23.22
N ASP A 523 10.27 8.21 -23.70
CA ASP A 523 8.91 8.80 -23.56
C ASP A 523 7.80 7.96 -24.22
N GLU A 524 8.16 7.05 -25.11
CA GLU A 524 7.26 6.19 -25.90
C GLU A 524 6.84 4.91 -25.14
N VAL A 525 7.50 4.58 -24.04
CA VAL A 525 7.21 3.39 -23.25
C VAL A 525 6.23 3.72 -22.14
N GLU A 526 5.16 2.94 -22.00
CA GLU A 526 4.23 3.08 -20.89
C GLU A 526 4.95 2.82 -19.55
N ARG A 527 5.16 3.88 -18.78
CA ARG A 527 5.93 3.87 -17.53
C ARG A 527 5.17 3.14 -16.42
N LYS A 528 5.46 1.88 -16.19
CA LYS A 528 4.75 1.06 -15.18
C LYS A 528 5.39 1.06 -13.79
N GLY A 529 6.59 1.60 -13.62
CA GLY A 529 7.30 1.59 -12.33
C GLY A 529 7.67 0.19 -11.84
N ILE A 530 7.93 0.04 -10.54
CA ILE A 530 8.22 -1.25 -9.90
C ILE A 530 6.96 -1.87 -9.28
N GLY A 531 6.75 -3.14 -9.57
CA GLY A 531 5.55 -3.89 -9.19
C GLY A 531 4.30 -3.40 -9.90
N THR A 532 3.29 -4.25 -9.95
CA THR A 532 1.95 -3.90 -10.45
C THR A 532 1.11 -3.29 -9.34
N SER A 533 0.00 -2.64 -9.67
CA SER A 533 -0.97 -2.14 -8.68
C SER A 533 -1.41 -3.24 -7.69
N ALA A 534 -1.58 -4.47 -8.19
CA ALA A 534 -1.95 -5.61 -7.38
C ALA A 534 -0.87 -6.06 -6.38
N THR A 535 0.41 -5.93 -6.74
CA THR A 535 1.54 -6.51 -5.97
C THR A 535 2.23 -5.52 -5.03
N ARG A 536 2.11 -4.20 -5.26
CA ARG A 536 2.77 -3.17 -4.44
C ARG A 536 2.38 -3.25 -2.97
N ALA A 537 1.08 -3.39 -2.67
CA ALA A 537 0.59 -3.52 -1.31
C ALA A 537 1.17 -4.74 -0.58
N ALA A 538 1.13 -5.91 -1.22
CA ALA A 538 1.69 -7.14 -0.68
C ALA A 538 3.21 -7.04 -0.45
N THR A 539 3.93 -6.33 -1.32
CA THR A 539 5.37 -6.07 -1.16
C THR A 539 5.65 -5.25 0.11
N ILE A 540 4.91 -4.15 0.33
CA ILE A 540 5.06 -3.31 1.54
C ILE A 540 4.74 -4.13 2.79
N GLU A 541 3.64 -4.89 2.80
CA GLU A 541 3.27 -5.76 3.93
C GLU A 541 4.33 -6.85 4.18
N LYS A 542 4.90 -7.44 3.13
CA LYS A 542 5.98 -8.43 3.25
C LYS A 542 7.21 -7.83 3.89
N LEU A 543 7.65 -6.63 3.47
CA LEU A 543 8.78 -5.93 4.07
C LEU A 543 8.59 -5.67 5.57
N VAL A 544 7.38 -5.28 5.98
CA VAL A 544 7.05 -5.07 7.40
C VAL A 544 7.00 -6.41 8.15
N ARG A 545 6.36 -7.43 7.59
CA ARG A 545 6.22 -8.76 8.22
C ARG A 545 7.56 -9.46 8.47
N ILE A 546 8.50 -9.38 7.52
CA ILE A 546 9.83 -9.99 7.66
C ILE A 546 10.82 -9.11 8.44
N GLY A 547 10.39 -7.92 8.87
CA GLY A 547 11.13 -7.04 9.75
C GLY A 547 12.26 -6.24 9.06
N PHE A 548 12.15 -5.96 7.77
CA PHE A 548 13.04 -5.02 7.07
C PHE A 548 12.58 -3.57 7.18
N VAL A 549 11.28 -3.37 7.35
CA VAL A 549 10.65 -2.06 7.51
C VAL A 549 9.72 -2.10 8.72
N GLU A 550 9.62 -0.98 9.43
CA GLU A 550 8.67 -0.78 10.52
C GLU A 550 7.77 0.44 10.26
N ARG A 551 6.54 0.38 10.78
CA ARG A 551 5.60 1.50 10.72
C ARG A 551 5.68 2.30 12.02
N LYS A 552 6.15 3.55 11.98
CA LYS A 552 6.19 4.47 13.13
C LYS A 552 5.36 5.71 12.88
N GLY A 553 4.78 6.29 13.92
CA GLY A 553 3.98 7.50 13.83
C GLY A 553 2.72 7.46 14.69
N ASN A 554 1.73 8.28 14.35
CA ASN A 554 0.45 8.38 15.05
C ASN A 554 -0.67 7.62 14.30
N LYS A 555 -1.91 7.74 14.79
CA LYS A 555 -3.07 7.07 14.14
C LYS A 555 -3.36 7.60 12.72
N LYS A 556 -3.06 8.88 12.44
CA LYS A 556 -3.33 9.52 11.14
C LYS A 556 -2.19 9.33 10.13
N THR A 557 -0.94 9.48 10.60
CA THR A 557 0.24 9.42 9.72
C THR A 557 1.20 8.39 10.25
N LYS A 558 1.48 7.37 9.44
CA LYS A 558 2.48 6.34 9.70
C LYS A 558 3.57 6.45 8.66
N TYR A 559 4.80 6.49 9.13
CA TYR A 559 6.00 6.49 8.31
C TYR A 559 6.53 5.07 8.19
N LEU A 560 7.09 4.76 7.04
CA LEU A 560 7.80 3.52 6.74
C LEU A 560 9.28 3.78 6.92
N LEU A 561 9.85 3.22 7.99
CA LEU A 561 11.26 3.38 8.32
C LEU A 561 11.98 2.05 8.16
N PRO A 562 13.22 2.03 7.63
CA PRO A 562 13.99 0.80 7.56
C PRO A 562 14.44 0.39 8.95
N THR A 563 14.45 -0.91 9.20
CA THR A 563 15.09 -1.46 10.39
C THR A 563 16.58 -1.62 10.14
N HIS A 564 17.35 -1.87 11.19
CA HIS A 564 18.78 -2.20 11.05
C HIS A 564 19.01 -3.37 10.08
N LYS A 565 18.15 -4.41 10.13
CA LYS A 565 18.20 -5.55 9.21
C LYS A 565 17.94 -5.14 7.75
N GLY A 566 17.01 -4.20 7.54
CA GLY A 566 16.73 -3.66 6.21
C GLY A 566 17.89 -2.84 5.64
N VAL A 567 18.50 -1.99 6.47
CA VAL A 567 19.69 -1.22 6.09
C VAL A 567 20.85 -2.16 5.75
N ALA A 568 21.12 -3.15 6.63
CA ALA A 568 22.18 -4.12 6.43
C ALA A 568 22.04 -4.89 5.10
N LEU A 569 20.80 -5.33 4.78
CA LEU A 569 20.53 -5.99 3.50
C LEU A 569 20.91 -5.10 2.31
N ILE A 570 20.45 -3.86 2.30
CA ILE A 570 20.72 -2.94 1.16
C ILE A 570 22.21 -2.59 1.08
N THR A 571 22.90 -2.46 2.21
CA THR A 571 24.33 -2.16 2.22
C THR A 571 25.17 -3.26 1.56
N VAL A 572 24.79 -4.53 1.72
CA VAL A 572 25.53 -5.65 1.13
C VAL A 572 25.05 -6.06 -0.26
N MET A 573 23.92 -5.51 -0.70
CA MET A 573 23.31 -5.88 -1.97
C MET A 573 24.00 -5.14 -3.14
N PRO A 574 24.30 -5.80 -4.27
CA PRO A 574 24.76 -5.12 -5.48
C PRO A 574 23.71 -4.12 -5.99
N GLU A 575 24.19 -2.99 -6.51
CA GLU A 575 23.35 -1.93 -7.05
C GLU A 575 22.36 -2.44 -8.12
N GLN A 576 22.80 -3.37 -8.95
CA GLN A 576 21.96 -3.98 -10.00
C GLN A 576 20.65 -4.58 -9.46
N ILE A 577 20.69 -5.27 -8.29
CA ILE A 577 19.48 -5.87 -7.68
C ILE A 577 18.65 -4.81 -6.92
N GLN A 578 19.28 -3.71 -6.53
CA GLN A 578 18.61 -2.59 -5.88
C GLN A 578 17.89 -1.67 -6.89
N SER A 579 18.28 -1.76 -8.18
CA SER A 579 17.82 -0.82 -9.20
C SER A 579 16.32 -1.02 -9.54
N PRO A 580 15.51 0.03 -9.48
CA PRO A 580 14.16 0.02 -10.02
C PRO A 580 14.13 -0.18 -11.53
N SER A 581 15.13 0.34 -12.27
CA SER A 581 15.21 0.31 -13.72
C SER A 581 15.27 -1.11 -14.26
N MET A 582 16.08 -1.98 -13.65
CA MET A 582 16.14 -3.40 -14.01
C MET A 582 14.76 -4.06 -13.92
N THR A 583 14.01 -3.77 -12.86
CA THR A 583 12.65 -4.33 -12.68
C THR A 583 11.69 -3.81 -13.74
N ALA A 584 11.81 -2.54 -14.11
CA ALA A 584 10.98 -1.92 -15.13
C ALA A 584 11.30 -2.48 -16.54
N GLU A 585 12.58 -2.70 -16.86
CA GLU A 585 13.01 -3.36 -18.11
C GLU A 585 12.44 -4.77 -18.22
N TRP A 586 12.45 -5.53 -17.14
CA TRP A 586 11.85 -6.87 -17.13
C TRP A 586 10.35 -6.85 -17.39
N GLU A 587 9.61 -5.93 -16.75
CA GLU A 587 8.16 -5.80 -17.00
C GLU A 587 7.89 -5.41 -18.47
N GLN A 588 8.75 -4.59 -19.07
CA GLN A 588 8.64 -4.29 -20.51
C GLN A 588 8.89 -5.53 -21.38
N LYS A 589 9.95 -6.30 -21.11
CA LYS A 589 10.23 -7.54 -21.84
C LYS A 589 9.11 -8.58 -21.68
N LEU A 590 8.52 -8.69 -20.48
CA LEU A 590 7.36 -9.54 -20.24
C LEU A 590 6.12 -9.08 -21.02
N LEU A 591 5.93 -7.78 -21.20
CA LEU A 591 4.88 -7.23 -22.04
C LEU A 591 5.14 -7.54 -23.53
N ASP A 592 6.41 -7.52 -23.96
CA ASP A 592 6.81 -7.88 -25.32
C ASP A 592 6.64 -9.39 -25.58
N VAL A 593 6.86 -10.24 -24.56
CA VAL A 593 6.52 -11.69 -24.64
C VAL A 593 5.02 -11.88 -24.79
N GLU A 594 4.21 -11.17 -24.01
CA GLU A 594 2.74 -11.20 -24.10
C GLU A 594 2.20 -10.78 -25.48
N LYS A 595 2.89 -9.86 -26.14
CA LYS A 595 2.57 -9.41 -27.51
C LYS A 595 3.19 -10.29 -28.60
N GLY A 596 3.94 -11.33 -28.25
CA GLY A 596 4.68 -12.18 -29.19
C GLY A 596 5.87 -11.47 -29.87
N ALA A 597 6.28 -10.30 -29.37
CA ALA A 597 7.38 -9.51 -29.92
C ALA A 597 8.76 -9.90 -29.37
N PHE A 598 8.83 -10.61 -28.24
CA PHE A 598 10.04 -11.12 -27.62
C PHE A 598 9.87 -12.59 -27.23
N ARG A 599 10.92 -13.40 -27.35
CA ARG A 599 10.83 -14.83 -27.03
C ARG A 599 11.02 -15.09 -25.53
N ASP A 600 10.15 -15.91 -24.96
CA ASP A 600 10.19 -16.35 -23.57
C ASP A 600 11.54 -16.99 -23.19
N ALA A 601 12.09 -17.84 -24.06
CA ALA A 601 13.40 -18.48 -23.85
C ALA A 601 14.56 -17.47 -23.79
N GLU A 602 14.53 -16.40 -24.57
CA GLU A 602 15.54 -15.34 -24.51
C GLU A 602 15.47 -14.59 -23.20
N PHE A 603 14.27 -14.26 -22.74
CA PHE A 603 14.06 -13.63 -21.43
C PHE A 603 14.63 -14.50 -20.31
N MET A 604 14.32 -15.79 -20.29
CA MET A 604 14.82 -16.71 -19.25
C MET A 604 16.34 -16.85 -19.28
N ASN A 605 16.96 -16.95 -20.46
CA ASN A 605 18.42 -17.03 -20.60
C ASN A 605 19.12 -15.78 -20.03
N GLU A 606 18.56 -14.58 -20.21
CA GLU A 606 19.12 -13.37 -19.63
C GLU A 606 19.06 -13.41 -18.08
N ILE A 607 17.97 -13.91 -17.50
CA ILE A 607 17.82 -14.05 -16.05
C ILE A 607 18.82 -15.05 -15.47
N GLU A 608 18.95 -16.20 -16.10
CA GLU A 608 19.90 -17.26 -15.72
C GLU A 608 21.34 -16.78 -15.81
N GLY A 609 21.67 -16.06 -16.90
CA GLY A 609 22.99 -15.44 -17.08
C GLY A 609 23.30 -14.42 -16.00
N MET A 610 22.35 -13.54 -15.68
CA MET A 610 22.49 -12.53 -14.62
C MET A 610 22.75 -13.16 -13.25
N ILE A 611 21.99 -14.19 -12.86
CA ILE A 611 22.16 -14.87 -11.56
C ILE A 611 23.47 -15.66 -11.52
N THR A 612 23.86 -16.29 -12.62
CA THR A 612 25.14 -16.99 -12.72
C THR A 612 26.31 -16.03 -12.53
N GLU A 613 26.27 -14.87 -13.19
CA GLU A 613 27.28 -13.83 -13.03
C GLU A 613 27.32 -13.27 -11.62
N LEU A 614 26.15 -13.01 -11.02
CA LEU A 614 26.04 -12.56 -9.64
C LEU A 614 26.74 -13.53 -8.67
N VAL A 615 26.40 -14.82 -8.74
CA VAL A 615 26.99 -15.84 -7.85
C VAL A 615 28.51 -15.94 -8.05
N ARG A 616 28.99 -15.85 -9.29
CA ARG A 616 30.40 -15.96 -9.65
C ARG A 616 31.22 -14.76 -9.20
N THR A 617 30.70 -13.55 -9.29
CA THR A 617 31.47 -12.30 -9.12
C THR A 617 31.30 -11.63 -7.80
N TYR A 618 30.24 -11.96 -7.04
CA TYR A 618 29.98 -11.31 -5.77
C TYR A 618 31.07 -11.60 -4.75
N LYS A 619 31.59 -10.53 -4.15
CA LYS A 619 32.58 -10.59 -3.05
C LYS A 619 31.95 -10.12 -1.76
N ILE A 620 32.22 -10.84 -0.68
CA ILE A 620 31.79 -10.43 0.66
C ILE A 620 32.39 -9.05 0.97
N ILE A 621 31.54 -8.16 1.48
CA ILE A 621 31.99 -6.86 1.96
C ILE A 621 32.68 -7.08 3.33
N GLU A 622 33.93 -6.70 3.43
CA GLU A 622 34.69 -6.75 4.69
C GLU A 622 33.99 -5.91 5.76
N ASP A 623 34.00 -6.36 7.02
CA ASP A 623 33.33 -5.75 8.17
C ASP A 623 31.78 -5.72 8.12
N ALA A 624 31.15 -6.25 7.09
CA ALA A 624 29.68 -6.33 7.02
C ALA A 624 29.06 -7.21 8.13
N GLU A 625 29.84 -8.09 8.77
CA GLU A 625 29.37 -8.89 9.91
C GLU A 625 28.94 -7.98 11.08
N ALA A 626 29.65 -6.87 11.32
CA ALA A 626 29.26 -5.86 12.30
C ALA A 626 27.94 -5.15 11.92
N LEU A 627 27.68 -4.95 10.63
CA LEU A 627 26.41 -4.40 10.11
C LEU A 627 25.24 -5.38 10.27
N MET A 628 25.51 -6.69 10.24
CA MET A 628 24.48 -7.72 10.35
C MET A 628 24.00 -7.92 11.79
N HIS A 629 24.83 -7.58 12.76
CA HIS A 629 24.49 -7.67 14.17
C HIS A 629 24.30 -6.27 14.75
N PRO A 630 23.03 -5.84 14.99
CA PRO A 630 22.81 -4.54 15.63
C PRO A 630 23.61 -4.49 16.93
N VAL A 631 24.30 -3.37 17.17
CA VAL A 631 24.84 -3.06 18.50
C VAL A 631 23.64 -3.01 19.43
N LEU A 632 23.42 -4.11 20.14
CA LEU A 632 22.33 -4.20 21.08
C LEU A 632 22.62 -3.28 22.25
N GLU A 633 21.62 -2.49 22.64
CA GLU A 633 21.78 -1.58 23.77
C GLU A 633 22.04 -2.38 25.05
N GLU A 634 23.20 -2.11 25.66
CA GLU A 634 23.55 -2.67 26.95
C GLU A 634 22.70 -2.03 28.04
N ILE A 635 22.07 -2.88 28.86
CA ILE A 635 21.19 -2.44 29.96
C ILE A 635 21.73 -2.82 31.33
N GLY A 636 22.86 -3.50 31.42
CA GLY A 636 23.50 -3.89 32.66
C GLY A 636 24.37 -5.14 32.54
N THR A 637 24.90 -5.58 33.67
CA THR A 637 25.81 -6.74 33.75
C THR A 637 25.04 -8.01 34.10
N CYS A 638 25.37 -9.12 33.45
CA CYS A 638 24.76 -10.42 33.71
C CYS A 638 25.18 -10.98 35.09
N PRO A 639 24.22 -11.29 35.97
CA PRO A 639 24.54 -11.79 37.30
C PRO A 639 25.13 -13.21 37.29
N CYS A 640 25.05 -13.93 36.15
CA CYS A 640 25.55 -15.30 36.03
C CYS A 640 26.98 -15.38 35.52
N CYS A 641 27.37 -14.56 34.55
CA CYS A 641 28.69 -14.69 33.90
C CYS A 641 29.45 -13.36 33.75
N GLY A 642 28.94 -12.26 34.27
CA GLY A 642 29.60 -10.96 34.26
C GLY A 642 29.65 -10.23 32.91
N ARG A 643 29.11 -10.83 31.81
CA ARG A 643 29.03 -10.17 30.50
C ARG A 643 27.81 -9.26 30.42
N HIS A 644 27.68 -8.50 29.32
CA HIS A 644 26.60 -7.55 29.15
C HIS A 644 25.24 -8.23 28.97
N VAL A 645 24.20 -7.64 29.57
CA VAL A 645 22.79 -7.95 29.27
C VAL A 645 22.28 -6.91 28.29
N VAL A 646 21.76 -7.36 27.20
CA VAL A 646 21.31 -6.52 26.08
C VAL A 646 19.81 -6.63 25.83
N GLU A 647 19.21 -5.55 25.33
CA GLU A 647 17.81 -5.54 24.99
C GLU A 647 17.54 -6.29 23.67
N ARG A 648 16.65 -7.29 23.71
CA ARG A 648 16.14 -8.00 22.55
C ARG A 648 14.63 -7.84 22.43
N GLN A 649 14.06 -8.26 21.30
CA GLN A 649 12.61 -8.11 21.05
C GLN A 649 11.72 -8.71 22.15
N LYS A 650 12.03 -9.94 22.61
CA LYS A 650 11.22 -10.67 23.61
C LYS A 650 11.66 -10.50 25.05
N GLY A 651 12.84 -9.95 25.32
CA GLY A 651 13.41 -9.85 26.65
C GLY A 651 14.76 -9.15 26.70
N TYR A 652 15.32 -9.12 27.88
CA TYR A 652 16.68 -8.63 28.15
C TYR A 652 17.54 -9.85 28.47
N SER A 653 18.49 -10.19 27.61
CA SER A 653 19.26 -11.43 27.69
C SER A 653 20.76 -11.19 27.71
N CYS A 654 21.51 -12.10 28.34
CA CYS A 654 22.96 -12.07 28.26
C CYS A 654 23.42 -12.16 26.79
N GLU A 655 24.47 -11.42 26.44
CA GLU A 655 25.10 -11.48 25.11
C GLU A 655 25.80 -12.82 24.87
N ASN A 656 26.28 -13.46 25.94
CA ASN A 656 26.90 -14.78 25.86
C ASN A 656 25.86 -15.86 25.54
N ARG A 657 25.95 -16.46 24.35
CA ARG A 657 25.03 -17.53 23.88
C ARG A 657 25.02 -18.80 24.74
N GLN A 658 26.08 -19.02 25.53
CA GLN A 658 26.19 -20.13 26.47
C GLN A 658 25.53 -19.84 27.83
N CYS A 659 25.10 -18.59 28.06
CA CYS A 659 24.47 -18.18 29.31
C CYS A 659 22.95 -18.14 29.14
N ASN A 660 22.22 -18.80 30.01
CA ASN A 660 20.74 -18.90 29.92
C ASN A 660 20.00 -17.72 30.58
N PHE A 661 20.71 -16.69 31.04
CA PHE A 661 20.10 -15.57 31.74
C PHE A 661 19.24 -14.70 30.81
N VAL A 662 17.94 -14.60 31.13
CA VAL A 662 16.98 -13.76 30.39
C VAL A 662 15.92 -13.19 31.34
N LEU A 663 15.66 -11.89 31.22
CA LEU A 663 14.50 -11.20 31.80
C LEU A 663 13.44 -11.01 30.70
N TRP A 664 12.42 -11.84 30.68
CA TRP A 664 11.36 -11.79 29.66
C TRP A 664 10.48 -10.55 29.82
N LYS A 665 10.20 -9.81 28.72
CA LYS A 665 9.27 -8.67 28.71
C LYS A 665 7.83 -9.09 29.07
N GLN A 666 7.42 -10.27 28.59
CA GLN A 666 6.22 -10.96 29.04
C GLN A 666 6.61 -11.91 30.18
N ASN A 667 6.42 -11.47 31.40
CA ASN A 667 6.84 -12.19 32.59
C ASN A 667 5.65 -12.45 33.50
N ARG A 668 5.29 -13.73 33.68
CA ARG A 668 4.12 -14.16 34.45
C ARG A 668 4.12 -13.65 35.91
N PHE A 669 5.27 -13.51 36.53
CA PHE A 669 5.38 -12.99 37.89
C PHE A 669 4.95 -11.51 37.93
N PHE A 670 5.48 -10.67 37.03
CA PHE A 670 5.11 -9.26 36.95
C PHE A 670 3.65 -9.06 36.49
N GLU A 671 3.19 -9.85 35.56
CA GLU A 671 1.78 -9.85 35.11
C GLU A 671 0.82 -10.18 36.28
N ALA A 672 1.21 -11.10 37.15
CA ALA A 672 0.44 -11.45 38.34
C ALA A 672 0.31 -10.29 39.35
N LEU A 673 1.25 -9.33 39.30
CA LEU A 673 1.24 -8.09 40.09
C LEU A 673 0.52 -6.94 39.36
N GLY A 674 0.01 -7.17 38.15
CA GLY A 674 -0.55 -6.12 37.28
C GLY A 674 0.52 -5.16 36.75
N LYS A 675 1.77 -5.62 36.60
CA LYS A 675 2.94 -4.87 36.13
C LYS A 675 3.55 -5.53 34.90
N LYS A 676 4.43 -4.80 34.23
CA LYS A 676 5.21 -5.31 33.08
C LYS A 676 6.70 -5.22 33.39
N MET A 677 7.47 -6.16 32.87
CA MET A 677 8.93 -6.08 32.85
C MET A 677 9.35 -5.03 31.82
N THR A 678 9.51 -3.79 32.24
CA THR A 678 9.95 -2.67 31.40
C THR A 678 11.46 -2.51 31.52
N LYS A 679 12.09 -1.80 30.56
CA LYS A 679 13.53 -1.55 30.56
C LYS A 679 14.04 -0.90 31.86
N PRO A 680 13.41 0.15 32.42
CA PRO A 680 13.84 0.70 33.70
C PRO A 680 13.77 -0.31 34.85
N VAL A 681 12.77 -1.22 34.85
CA VAL A 681 12.63 -2.28 35.85
C VAL A 681 13.75 -3.30 35.67
N ALA A 682 14.09 -3.70 34.45
CA ALA A 682 15.18 -4.61 34.16
C ALA A 682 16.54 -4.02 34.57
N ILE A 683 16.83 -2.76 34.24
CA ILE A 683 18.05 -2.05 34.65
C ILE A 683 18.18 -2.06 36.18
N LYS A 684 17.11 -1.73 36.90
CA LYS A 684 17.11 -1.66 38.36
C LYS A 684 17.33 -3.03 39.01
N LEU A 685 16.76 -4.10 38.40
CA LEU A 685 17.02 -5.48 38.87
C LEU A 685 18.45 -5.92 38.62
N LEU A 686 19.05 -5.52 37.49
CA LEU A 686 20.44 -5.86 37.16
C LEU A 686 21.45 -5.08 38.02
N SER A 687 21.17 -3.80 38.34
CA SER A 687 22.07 -2.96 39.12
C SER A 687 21.98 -3.22 40.62
N ASP A 688 20.76 -3.35 41.16
CA ASP A 688 20.52 -3.36 42.60
C ASP A 688 20.04 -4.72 43.12
N GLY A 689 19.79 -5.70 42.23
CA GLY A 689 19.19 -6.98 42.58
C GLY A 689 17.72 -6.88 43.01
N LYS A 690 17.15 -5.67 43.10
CA LYS A 690 15.81 -5.39 43.60
C LYS A 690 15.17 -4.18 42.93
N VAL A 691 13.83 -4.15 42.90
CA VAL A 691 13.07 -3.00 42.41
C VAL A 691 11.80 -2.77 43.24
N ALA A 692 11.58 -1.52 43.66
CA ALA A 692 10.38 -1.12 44.36
C ALA A 692 9.25 -0.84 43.34
N LEU A 693 8.10 -1.51 43.50
CA LEU A 693 6.92 -1.37 42.65
C LEU A 693 5.75 -0.82 43.45
N LYS A 694 5.19 0.29 43.00
CA LYS A 694 4.00 0.92 43.60
C LYS A 694 2.71 0.49 42.92
N GLY A 695 1.62 0.33 43.69
CA GLY A 695 0.30 0.02 43.16
C GLY A 695 0.21 -1.33 42.48
N CYS A 696 0.82 -2.37 43.01
CA CYS A 696 0.68 -3.75 42.58
C CYS A 696 -0.74 -4.26 42.93
N LYS A 697 -1.33 -5.09 42.09
CA LYS A 697 -2.69 -5.62 42.33
C LYS A 697 -2.63 -7.01 43.00
N SER A 698 -3.35 -7.19 44.09
CA SER A 698 -3.52 -8.48 44.74
C SER A 698 -4.59 -9.31 44.00
N LYS A 699 -4.25 -10.50 43.50
CA LYS A 699 -5.22 -11.41 42.88
C LYS A 699 -6.30 -11.91 43.88
N LYS A 700 -5.97 -11.99 45.17
CA LYS A 700 -6.92 -12.49 46.20
C LYS A 700 -7.90 -11.45 46.69
N THR A 701 -7.49 -10.18 46.81
CA THR A 701 -8.28 -9.13 47.43
C THR A 701 -8.68 -7.99 46.51
N GLY A 702 -8.12 -7.94 45.27
CA GLY A 702 -8.31 -6.82 44.34
C GLY A 702 -7.69 -5.48 44.77
N LYS A 703 -7.17 -5.38 45.98
CA LYS A 703 -6.57 -4.15 46.52
C LYS A 703 -5.18 -3.90 45.94
N THR A 704 -4.81 -2.65 45.87
CA THR A 704 -3.46 -2.23 45.48
C THR A 704 -2.53 -2.18 46.70
N TYR A 705 -1.26 -2.53 46.51
CA TYR A 705 -0.21 -2.49 47.53
C TYR A 705 1.14 -2.16 46.89
N ASP A 706 2.04 -1.66 47.71
CA ASP A 706 3.44 -1.41 47.29
C ASP A 706 4.31 -2.56 47.80
N THR A 707 5.30 -2.96 47.02
CA THR A 707 6.24 -4.06 47.39
C THR A 707 7.57 -3.86 46.70
N THR A 708 8.59 -4.49 47.26
CA THR A 708 9.90 -4.62 46.61
C THR A 708 10.03 -6.02 46.03
N VAL A 709 10.35 -6.12 44.77
CA VAL A 709 10.70 -7.37 44.12
C VAL A 709 12.21 -7.58 44.18
N ILE A 710 12.64 -8.71 44.70
CA ILE A 710 14.06 -9.13 44.73
C ILE A 710 14.25 -10.16 43.61
N MET A 711 15.35 -10.02 42.88
CA MET A 711 15.77 -10.97 41.85
C MET A 711 16.97 -11.77 42.36
N THR A 712 16.86 -13.09 42.21
CA THR A 712 17.97 -14.03 42.38
C THR A 712 18.13 -14.89 41.12
N VAL A 713 19.15 -15.72 41.07
CA VAL A 713 19.42 -16.61 39.95
C VAL A 713 19.43 -18.05 40.44
N ASP A 714 18.73 -18.94 39.73
CA ASP A 714 18.72 -20.38 40.05
C ASP A 714 19.98 -21.10 39.49
N GLU A 715 20.12 -22.38 39.84
CA GLU A 715 21.23 -23.24 39.35
C GLU A 715 21.25 -23.42 37.82
N LYS A 716 20.11 -23.16 37.14
CA LYS A 716 19.97 -23.18 35.68
C LYS A 716 20.19 -21.81 35.03
N GLN A 717 20.75 -20.85 35.77
CA GLN A 717 20.99 -19.48 35.30
C GLN A 717 19.73 -18.69 34.94
N ARG A 718 18.57 -18.99 35.54
CA ARG A 718 17.32 -18.30 35.27
C ARG A 718 16.98 -17.31 36.37
N ALA A 719 16.43 -16.16 36.02
CA ALA A 719 15.97 -15.17 36.98
C ALA A 719 14.77 -15.68 37.77
N VAL A 720 14.86 -15.63 39.09
CA VAL A 720 13.78 -15.96 40.03
C VAL A 720 13.42 -14.69 40.80
N PHE A 721 12.14 -14.48 41.06
CA PHE A 721 11.62 -13.27 41.67
C PHE A 721 10.85 -13.56 42.95
N GLU A 722 11.09 -12.79 44.00
CA GLU A 722 10.43 -12.88 45.29
C GLU A 722 9.89 -11.51 45.73
N LEU A 723 8.79 -11.53 46.51
CA LEU A 723 8.21 -10.32 47.10
C LEU A 723 8.81 -10.10 48.47
N ASN A 724 9.37 -8.90 48.68
CA ASN A 724 9.77 -8.45 49.99
C ASN A 724 8.84 -7.31 50.45
N PHE A 725 8.14 -7.54 51.55
CA PHE A 725 7.32 -6.57 52.21
C PHE A 725 8.17 -5.95 53.35
N GLU A 726 8.78 -4.80 53.14
CA GLU A 726 9.36 -4.04 54.26
C GLU A 726 8.26 -3.77 55.28
N LYS A 727 8.45 -4.21 56.52
CA LYS A 727 7.54 -3.86 57.63
C LYS A 727 7.63 -2.35 57.82
N GLY A 728 6.63 -1.64 57.28
CA GLY A 728 6.47 -0.21 57.56
C GLY A 728 6.43 0.01 59.07
N ALA A 729 7.26 0.90 59.56
CA ALA A 729 7.24 1.37 60.93
C ALA A 729 5.83 1.89 61.24
N ASP A 730 5.20 1.28 62.23
CA ASP A 730 3.94 1.71 62.85
C ASP A 730 4.00 3.20 63.20
N LYS A 731 3.37 4.07 62.44
CA LYS A 731 2.95 5.40 62.85
C LYS A 731 1.42 5.46 62.94
N TYR A 732 0.85 4.80 63.96
CA TYR A 732 -0.41 5.24 64.54
C TYR A 732 -0.29 5.11 66.06
N GLY A 733 -0.19 6.28 66.68
CA GLY A 733 -0.16 6.46 68.09
C GLY A 733 -1.44 5.93 68.79
N LYS A 734 -1.23 5.29 69.91
CA LYS A 734 -2.25 4.96 70.90
C LYS A 734 -3.02 6.21 71.26
N SER A 735 -4.29 6.26 70.95
CA SER A 735 -5.25 7.05 71.72
C SER A 735 -5.88 6.12 72.73
N LYS A 736 -5.47 6.32 73.99
CA LYS A 736 -6.18 5.86 75.18
C LYS A 736 -7.50 6.64 75.26
N ASN A 737 -8.60 5.97 75.40
CA ASN A 737 -9.61 6.47 76.32
C ASN A 737 -10.29 5.33 77.06
N LYS A 738 -10.27 5.54 78.33
CA LYS A 738 -10.90 4.84 79.44
C LYS A 738 -12.42 5.14 79.53
N LYS A 739 -13.08 4.22 80.20
CA LYS A 739 -14.35 4.31 80.91
C LYS A 739 -15.54 3.82 80.08
N ASP A 740 -16.45 3.04 80.58
CA ASP A 740 -16.73 2.36 81.86
C ASP A 740 -17.38 1.04 81.53
#